data_683b2cb5f9a9a7ca64e174d1627b2fc8
#
_entry.id   683b2cb5f9a9a7ca64e174d1627b2fc8
#
_cell.length_a   1.000
_cell.length_b   1.000
_cell.length_c   1.000
_cell.angle_alpha   90.00
_cell.angle_beta   90.00
_cell.angle_gamma   90.00
#
_symmetry.space_group_name_H-M   'P 1'
#
loop_
_entity.id
_entity.type
_entity.pdbx_description
1 polymer ?
#
loop_
_entity_poly.entity_id
_entity_poly.type
_entity_poly.pdbx_seq_one_letter_code
_entity_poly.pdbx_strand_id
1 'polypeptide(L)'
;MDSPQRVAIRGLGDLLGWALLGWSFTAAAIAQTAPVWQPGLPTMGLGAAATRGCAWDPDGPGPATPRIVFAGAFQHAGNLLAAGIVAYDPATGTFSPLGGGVPGGGAAVAALLPLPNGDLIVGGAFSAIGNVTVNGVARWDGSAWSPLGTGLSGRVTSLLAMPNGDILAGRTTPSSTPLVRWDGTSWNAVPGAPTGEVGGLCRMANGDVVVSIAYHLHRWDGAQWTQLPSDANSRVTTMLGHSSGDLYVAREYSTHKWDGTQWTSLNSGLSGSVYSFLERANGHVLAGGRLAPFFSAPDENLMVWNGAGWSPFGPRPSAGVRSIVADAAGDLFLGGDFEFVDGRRVDYAARWTGSAAQPLAPGVDGILHTVVPLPGGGWVVGGEFSTIGGAACRNVAIFAGGQWQSLGSGCDGPVRALAVRPNGDIVAGGEFLHAGGTLARRIARWTGSAWLPLGSGSDAAVTALTSLPNGELLVGGEFATIGGVASRGIARWNGVTFLGLAGGVDHRVLAVLPLRDGTVAVGGEFATAGGVPARNAALWDGQGWTALAAGTRFVVRSLVQRPNGDLVAGGTGLNHASPTDRLARWDGTAWSAVGSGANASVLGLANLPGGDLVAVGEFTVPGNRLARWNGSSWSSLGDLDATGRALAVTAAGELFVAGEFTMVADRVSARLARAVAAAPATATNAGAGCPASSGALPFAATSLPWLAGPCELACGNVPMHALAALVVGTAVTAQPLAAFDPAAAPACTLYPSPEVLLLALPAAGSAQWGFAVPADPAFVGVTFVAQTLVAEFGAGALQTLSASNALTLSLGAF
;
A
#
# COMPACT_ATOMS: atom_id res chain seq x y z
N MET A 1 18.03 -34.81 -32.91
CA MET A 1 19.03 -35.82 -32.54
C MET A 1 19.26 -35.67 -31.06
N ASP A 2 18.83 -36.67 -30.34
CA ASP A 2 19.02 -37.03 -28.96
C ASP A 2 18.87 -35.96 -27.84
N SER A 3 17.74 -36.09 -27.17
CA SER A 3 17.48 -35.48 -25.86
C SER A 3 18.43 -36.10 -24.81
N PRO A 4 18.97 -35.31 -23.85
CA PRO A 4 19.71 -35.88 -22.74
C PRO A 4 18.78 -36.71 -21.84
N GLN A 5 19.07 -37.98 -21.70
CA GLN A 5 18.40 -38.87 -20.78
C GLN A 5 18.55 -38.32 -19.35
N ARG A 6 17.43 -37.94 -18.76
CA ARG A 6 17.31 -37.75 -17.31
C ARG A 6 17.44 -39.13 -16.68
N VAL A 7 18.58 -39.43 -16.07
CA VAL A 7 18.70 -40.59 -15.17
C VAL A 7 17.84 -40.27 -13.93
N ALA A 8 16.64 -40.77 -13.95
CA ALA A 8 15.76 -40.72 -12.78
C ALA A 8 16.31 -41.72 -11.75
N ILE A 9 17.09 -41.24 -10.80
CA ILE A 9 17.42 -42.00 -9.60
C ILE A 9 16.18 -41.98 -8.70
N ARG A 10 15.30 -42.98 -8.87
CA ARG A 10 14.30 -43.37 -7.88
C ARG A 10 15.07 -43.87 -6.66
N GLY A 11 15.12 -43.10 -5.57
CA GLY A 11 15.75 -43.49 -4.33
C GLY A 11 16.21 -42.38 -3.40
N LEU A 12 16.27 -41.14 -3.89
CA LEU A 12 16.72 -40.00 -3.05
C LEU A 12 15.70 -39.54 -2.02
N GLY A 13 14.40 -39.67 -2.31
CA GLY A 13 13.35 -39.39 -1.32
C GLY A 13 13.44 -40.31 -0.10
N ASP A 14 13.82 -41.52 -0.31
CA ASP A 14 13.97 -42.52 0.76
C ASP A 14 15.29 -42.36 1.53
N LEU A 15 16.40 -41.97 0.87
CA LEU A 15 17.71 -41.81 1.55
C LEU A 15 17.76 -40.52 2.41
N LEU A 16 17.18 -39.41 2.00
CA LEU A 16 17.00 -38.23 2.86
C LEU A 16 15.99 -38.49 3.98
N GLY A 17 14.94 -39.27 3.73
CA GLY A 17 14.02 -39.74 4.74
C GLY A 17 14.65 -40.66 5.80
N TRP A 18 15.63 -41.47 5.45
CA TRP A 18 16.31 -42.40 6.38
C TRP A 18 17.45 -41.73 7.18
N ALA A 19 18.18 -40.79 6.63
CA ALA A 19 19.22 -40.06 7.37
C ALA A 19 18.62 -39.13 8.44
N LEU A 20 17.38 -38.70 8.28
CA LEU A 20 16.66 -37.80 9.22
C LEU A 20 15.76 -38.53 10.22
N LEU A 21 15.50 -39.85 10.04
CA LEU A 21 14.67 -40.68 10.94
C LEU A 21 15.34 -41.09 12.26
N GLY A 22 16.61 -40.72 12.48
CA GLY A 22 17.32 -40.97 13.76
C GLY A 22 17.02 -40.00 14.89
N TRP A 23 16.26 -38.94 14.64
CA TRP A 23 15.94 -37.94 15.64
C TRP A 23 14.42 -37.89 15.89
N SER A 24 14.00 -38.41 17.03
CA SER A 24 12.64 -38.28 17.54
C SER A 24 12.41 -36.81 18.00
N PHE A 25 12.01 -35.96 17.09
CA PHE A 25 11.43 -34.65 17.43
C PHE A 25 9.96 -34.85 17.82
N THR A 26 9.60 -34.48 19.03
CA THR A 26 8.20 -34.26 19.38
C THR A 26 7.71 -33.06 18.56
N ALA A 27 6.96 -33.34 17.52
CA ALA A 27 6.35 -32.36 16.64
C ALA A 27 5.32 -31.55 17.42
N ALA A 28 5.71 -30.40 17.96
CA ALA A 28 4.76 -29.34 18.18
C ALA A 28 4.33 -28.88 16.80
N ALA A 29 3.05 -28.97 16.47
CA ALA A 29 2.50 -28.43 15.22
C ALA A 29 2.79 -26.94 15.20
N ILE A 30 3.86 -26.53 14.50
CA ILE A 30 4.12 -25.11 14.21
C ILE A 30 3.11 -24.74 13.14
N ALA A 31 2.11 -23.95 13.53
CA ALA A 31 1.19 -23.36 12.58
C ALA A 31 2.01 -22.63 11.51
N GLN A 32 1.64 -22.81 10.24
CA GLN A 32 2.22 -22.09 9.11
C GLN A 32 2.29 -20.59 9.48
N THR A 33 3.49 -20.04 9.59
CA THR A 33 3.67 -18.67 10.06
C THR A 33 3.09 -17.69 9.05
N ALA A 34 2.19 -16.81 9.51
CA ALA A 34 1.66 -15.75 8.64
C ALA A 34 2.80 -14.81 8.20
N PRO A 35 2.76 -14.27 6.96
CA PRO A 35 3.75 -13.31 6.50
C PRO A 35 3.74 -12.06 7.39
N VAL A 36 4.90 -11.44 7.55
CA VAL A 36 5.04 -10.21 8.34
C VAL A 36 4.93 -9.02 7.42
N TRP A 37 3.81 -8.31 7.51
CA TRP A 37 3.62 -7.05 6.77
C TRP A 37 4.57 -5.99 7.28
N GLN A 38 5.32 -5.38 6.37
CA GLN A 38 6.23 -4.28 6.65
C GLN A 38 5.48 -2.95 6.64
N PRO A 39 5.96 -1.90 7.32
CA PRO A 39 5.43 -0.56 7.17
C PRO A 39 5.43 -0.14 5.69
N GLY A 40 4.27 0.31 5.20
CA GLY A 40 4.08 0.75 3.83
C GLY A 40 4.19 2.27 3.65
N LEU A 41 3.73 2.78 2.51
CA LEU A 41 3.56 4.21 2.31
C LEU A 41 2.47 4.76 3.24
N PRO A 42 2.66 5.96 3.84
CA PRO A 42 1.61 6.64 4.58
C PRO A 42 0.46 7.08 3.64
N THR A 43 -0.73 7.30 4.18
CA THR A 43 -1.74 8.13 3.53
C THR A 43 -1.28 9.60 3.51
N MET A 44 -1.77 10.39 2.57
CA MET A 44 -1.34 11.80 2.44
C MET A 44 -1.90 12.71 3.53
N GLY A 45 -2.85 12.24 4.32
CA GLY A 45 -3.49 12.91 5.44
C GLY A 45 -4.15 11.93 6.39
N LEU A 46 -5.47 11.99 6.50
CA LEU A 46 -6.28 11.15 7.37
C LEU A 46 -6.99 10.04 6.58
N GLY A 47 -7.38 8.97 7.27
CA GLY A 47 -8.13 7.86 6.63
C GLY A 47 -9.59 8.14 6.35
N ALA A 48 -10.16 9.21 6.91
CA ALA A 48 -11.52 9.68 6.66
C ALA A 48 -11.68 11.13 7.17
N ALA A 49 -12.89 11.68 7.00
CA ALA A 49 -13.20 13.08 7.28
C ALA A 49 -12.82 13.55 8.70
N ALA A 50 -12.13 14.68 8.78
CA ALA A 50 -11.90 15.44 10.00
C ALA A 50 -13.06 16.40 10.24
N THR A 51 -13.76 16.24 11.37
CA THR A 51 -14.92 17.05 11.72
C THR A 51 -14.62 18.22 12.66
N ARG A 52 -13.50 18.12 13.39
CA ARG A 52 -13.01 19.13 14.34
C ARG A 52 -11.50 19.27 14.25
N GLY A 53 -11.01 20.48 14.57
CA GLY A 53 -9.58 20.75 14.73
C GLY A 53 -9.38 21.92 15.68
N CYS A 54 -8.23 21.93 16.36
CA CYS A 54 -7.74 23.04 17.16
C CYS A 54 -6.20 23.09 17.16
N ALA A 55 -5.63 24.26 17.40
CA ALA A 55 -4.24 24.39 17.80
C ALA A 55 -4.14 24.06 19.30
N TRP A 56 -3.18 23.20 19.66
CA TRP A 56 -2.95 22.74 21.03
C TRP A 56 -1.46 22.82 21.35
N ASP A 57 -1.15 23.51 22.43
CA ASP A 57 0.20 23.64 22.96
C ASP A 57 0.38 22.66 24.12
N PRO A 58 1.19 21.58 23.97
CA PRO A 58 1.26 20.50 24.93
C PRO A 58 1.95 20.84 26.26
N ASP A 59 2.76 21.89 26.31
CA ASP A 59 3.44 22.37 27.52
C ASP A 59 3.01 23.80 27.93
N GLY A 60 1.92 24.32 27.34
CA GLY A 60 1.40 25.64 27.62
C GLY A 60 2.36 26.75 27.16
N PRO A 61 2.85 27.62 28.06
CA PRO A 61 3.81 28.66 27.68
C PRO A 61 5.27 28.15 27.56
N GLY A 62 5.44 26.85 27.40
CA GLY A 62 6.74 26.18 27.30
C GLY A 62 7.39 26.34 25.91
N PRO A 63 8.56 25.70 25.69
CA PRO A 63 9.31 25.81 24.44
C PRO A 63 8.81 24.89 23.32
N ALA A 64 7.86 23.98 23.57
CA ALA A 64 7.35 23.08 22.54
C ALA A 64 6.53 23.85 21.51
N THR A 65 6.63 23.43 20.25
CA THR A 65 5.79 24.03 19.18
C THR A 65 4.35 23.56 19.31
N PRO A 66 3.37 24.48 19.20
CA PRO A 66 1.97 24.09 19.15
C PRO A 66 1.67 23.11 18.04
N ARG A 67 0.84 22.11 18.33
CA ARG A 67 0.38 21.06 17.42
C ARG A 67 -1.02 21.34 16.92
N ILE A 68 -1.37 20.75 15.78
CA ILE A 68 -2.73 20.77 15.25
C ILE A 68 -3.41 19.45 15.59
N VAL A 69 -4.44 19.50 16.39
CA VAL A 69 -5.24 18.29 16.71
C VAL A 69 -6.41 18.21 15.74
N PHE A 70 -6.57 17.03 15.14
CA PHE A 70 -7.74 16.68 14.33
C PHE A 70 -8.56 15.60 15.05
N ALA A 71 -9.89 15.74 14.96
CA ALA A 71 -10.81 14.70 15.37
C ALA A 71 -11.86 14.43 14.29
N GLY A 72 -12.29 13.18 14.15
CA GLY A 72 -13.20 12.76 13.08
C GLY A 72 -13.44 11.27 13.01
N ALA A 73 -13.92 10.78 11.86
CA ALA A 73 -14.28 9.38 11.67
C ALA A 73 -13.11 8.47 11.23
N PHE A 74 -11.89 8.98 11.19
CA PHE A 74 -10.72 8.24 10.70
C PHE A 74 -10.21 7.19 11.69
N GLN A 75 -9.55 6.14 11.15
CA GLN A 75 -8.89 5.09 11.92
C GLN A 75 -7.37 5.16 11.81
N HIS A 76 -6.84 6.00 10.93
CA HIS A 76 -5.41 6.21 10.72
C HIS A 76 -5.13 7.64 10.25
N ALA A 77 -3.88 8.08 10.47
CA ALA A 77 -3.34 9.35 10.01
C ALA A 77 -1.89 9.14 9.57
N GLY A 78 -1.55 9.52 8.34
CA GLY A 78 -0.25 9.18 7.77
C GLY A 78 -0.01 7.67 7.80
N ASN A 79 1.01 7.22 8.52
CA ASN A 79 1.35 5.81 8.74
C ASN A 79 0.93 5.26 10.11
N LEU A 80 0.20 6.04 10.91
CA LEU A 80 -0.18 5.68 12.27
C LEU A 80 -1.63 5.24 12.34
N LEU A 81 -1.91 4.20 13.15
CA LEU A 81 -3.26 3.92 13.62
C LEU A 81 -3.67 5.00 14.62
N ALA A 82 -4.81 5.64 14.38
CA ALA A 82 -5.33 6.74 15.19
C ALA A 82 -6.86 6.71 15.16
N ALA A 83 -7.47 6.16 16.20
CA ALA A 83 -8.91 6.04 16.29
C ALA A 83 -9.54 7.40 16.64
N GLY A 84 -9.90 8.15 15.61
CA GLY A 84 -10.74 9.33 15.68
C GLY A 84 -10.16 10.59 16.33
N ILE A 85 -8.90 10.57 16.77
CA ILE A 85 -8.20 11.77 17.25
C ILE A 85 -6.68 11.61 17.07
N VAL A 86 -6.01 12.66 16.58
CA VAL A 86 -4.56 12.66 16.33
C VAL A 86 -4.00 14.06 16.44
N ALA A 87 -2.75 14.20 16.89
CA ALA A 87 -2.02 15.46 16.83
C ALA A 87 -1.02 15.44 15.65
N TYR A 88 -0.89 16.57 14.98
CA TYR A 88 0.07 16.82 13.91
C TYR A 88 1.04 17.92 14.34
N ASP A 89 2.32 17.68 14.20
CA ASP A 89 3.39 18.64 14.47
C ASP A 89 3.76 19.37 13.17
N PRO A 90 3.45 20.67 13.02
CA PRO A 90 3.77 21.42 11.81
C PRO A 90 5.27 21.60 11.54
N ALA A 91 6.11 21.54 12.60
CA ALA A 91 7.55 21.75 12.50
C ALA A 91 8.25 20.50 11.94
N THR A 92 7.85 19.31 12.37
CA THR A 92 8.44 18.05 11.92
C THR A 92 7.68 17.40 10.77
N GLY A 93 6.44 17.83 10.49
CA GLY A 93 5.58 17.20 9.48
C GLY A 93 5.10 15.81 9.88
N THR A 94 4.98 15.51 11.17
CA THR A 94 4.66 14.15 11.65
C THR A 94 3.37 14.12 12.47
N PHE A 95 2.66 13.00 12.35
CA PHE A 95 1.52 12.68 13.22
C PHE A 95 1.98 11.97 14.49
N SER A 96 1.26 12.21 15.59
CA SER A 96 1.42 11.49 16.85
C SER A 96 0.05 11.08 17.42
N PRO A 97 -0.12 9.83 17.86
CA PRO A 97 -1.38 9.38 18.43
C PRO A 97 -1.60 10.00 19.82
N LEU A 98 -2.84 10.24 20.18
CA LEU A 98 -3.25 10.68 21.52
C LEU A 98 -3.82 9.48 22.28
N GLY A 99 -2.96 8.69 22.93
CA GLY A 99 -3.31 7.65 23.88
C GLY A 99 -4.34 6.60 23.41
N GLY A 100 -4.25 6.12 22.15
CA GLY A 100 -5.14 5.07 21.62
C GLY A 100 -6.47 5.58 21.05
N GLY A 101 -6.82 6.85 21.23
CA GLY A 101 -7.98 7.49 20.62
C GLY A 101 -9.34 6.99 21.17
N VAL A 102 -10.41 7.17 20.37
CA VAL A 102 -11.79 6.80 20.75
C VAL A 102 -12.15 5.44 20.13
N PRO A 103 -12.33 4.37 20.93
CA PRO A 103 -12.68 3.05 20.42
C PRO A 103 -14.00 3.07 19.62
N GLY A 104 -14.04 2.32 18.51
CA GLY A 104 -15.24 2.19 17.68
C GLY A 104 -15.42 3.29 16.62
N GLY A 105 -14.46 4.19 16.48
CA GLY A 105 -14.47 5.21 15.43
C GLY A 105 -14.92 6.59 15.88
N GLY A 106 -14.13 7.57 15.60
CA GLY A 106 -14.20 8.90 16.21
C GLY A 106 -15.24 9.89 15.68
N ALA A 107 -16.30 9.44 15.00
CA ALA A 107 -17.47 10.29 14.76
C ALA A 107 -18.14 10.77 16.08
N ALA A 108 -17.66 10.25 17.21
CA ALA A 108 -18.10 10.56 18.54
C ALA A 108 -17.51 11.86 19.11
N VAL A 109 -16.34 12.33 18.68
CA VAL A 109 -15.74 13.59 19.15
C VAL A 109 -16.45 14.77 18.50
N ALA A 110 -17.00 15.68 19.33
CA ALA A 110 -17.76 16.82 18.87
C ALA A 110 -17.16 18.17 19.31
N ALA A 111 -16.28 18.15 20.33
CA ALA A 111 -15.65 19.37 20.83
C ALA A 111 -14.20 19.08 21.26
N LEU A 112 -13.31 20.02 20.96
CA LEU A 112 -11.92 20.06 21.36
C LEU A 112 -11.68 21.39 22.08
N LEU A 113 -11.05 21.40 23.24
CA LEU A 113 -10.74 22.61 24.01
C LEU A 113 -9.30 22.51 24.55
N PRO A 114 -8.33 23.15 23.91
CA PRO A 114 -7.01 23.32 24.48
C PRO A 114 -7.04 24.28 25.65
N LEU A 115 -6.32 23.97 26.72
CA LEU A 115 -6.17 24.83 27.89
C LEU A 115 -4.76 25.43 27.96
N PRO A 116 -4.61 26.63 28.58
CA PRO A 116 -3.31 27.32 28.67
C PRO A 116 -2.22 26.58 29.47
N ASN A 117 -2.60 25.59 30.29
CA ASN A 117 -1.68 24.75 31.06
C ASN A 117 -1.16 23.53 30.29
N GLY A 118 -1.48 23.41 29.00
CA GLY A 118 -1.07 22.27 28.15
C GLY A 118 -2.07 21.13 28.12
N ASP A 119 -3.13 21.14 28.90
CA ASP A 119 -4.19 20.12 28.84
C ASP A 119 -5.05 20.28 27.57
N LEU A 120 -5.56 19.16 27.06
CA LEU A 120 -6.60 19.13 26.03
C LEU A 120 -7.85 18.45 26.58
N ILE A 121 -8.97 19.18 26.59
CA ILE A 121 -10.28 18.61 26.95
C ILE A 121 -11.02 18.19 25.70
N VAL A 122 -11.52 16.96 25.70
CA VAL A 122 -12.24 16.37 24.56
C VAL A 122 -13.68 16.02 24.99
N GLY A 123 -14.65 16.49 24.22
CA GLY A 123 -16.07 16.24 24.47
C GLY A 123 -16.75 15.55 23.29
N GLY A 124 -17.78 14.72 23.57
CA GLY A 124 -18.48 14.00 22.52
C GLY A 124 -19.50 12.98 23.02
N ALA A 125 -19.70 11.93 22.23
CA ALA A 125 -20.61 10.82 22.54
C ALA A 125 -19.80 9.52 22.66
N PHE A 126 -18.98 9.39 23.69
CA PHE A 126 -18.12 8.22 23.89
C PHE A 126 -18.11 7.83 25.37
N SER A 127 -17.96 6.51 25.64
CA SER A 127 -17.86 5.93 26.97
C SER A 127 -16.45 5.50 27.35
N ALA A 128 -15.52 5.57 26.40
CA ALA A 128 -14.11 5.28 26.62
C ALA A 128 -13.24 6.13 25.67
N ILE A 129 -12.01 6.41 26.08
CA ILE A 129 -10.96 6.99 25.25
C ILE A 129 -9.62 6.35 25.62
N GLY A 130 -8.87 5.84 24.62
CA GLY A 130 -7.78 4.92 24.91
C GLY A 130 -8.28 3.72 25.74
N ASN A 131 -7.59 3.43 26.83
CA ASN A 131 -7.95 2.36 27.76
C ASN A 131 -8.71 2.88 29.00
N VAL A 132 -9.16 4.14 28.97
CA VAL A 132 -9.81 4.79 30.13
C VAL A 132 -11.32 4.88 29.90
N THR A 133 -12.09 4.35 30.88
CA THR A 133 -13.55 4.53 30.92
C THR A 133 -13.85 5.97 31.31
N VAL A 134 -14.65 6.66 30.50
CA VAL A 134 -15.07 8.05 30.68
C VAL A 134 -16.55 8.17 30.32
N ASN A 135 -17.14 9.33 30.55
CA ASN A 135 -18.52 9.57 30.17
C ASN A 135 -18.64 10.92 29.46
N GLY A 136 -18.57 10.90 28.11
CA GLY A 136 -18.78 12.04 27.23
C GLY A 136 -17.72 13.15 27.27
N VAL A 137 -16.80 13.16 28.27
CA VAL A 137 -15.73 14.14 28.39
C VAL A 137 -14.47 13.51 29.01
N ALA A 138 -13.30 13.90 28.50
CA ALA A 138 -12.00 13.44 28.98
C ALA A 138 -10.96 14.55 28.91
N ARG A 139 -9.90 14.41 29.74
CA ARG A 139 -8.71 15.28 29.76
C ARG A 139 -7.50 14.50 29.30
N TRP A 140 -6.73 15.08 28.41
CA TRP A 140 -5.40 14.67 28.01
C TRP A 140 -4.36 15.62 28.60
N ASP A 141 -3.41 15.12 29.39
CA ASP A 141 -2.39 15.93 30.08
C ASP A 141 -1.05 16.02 29.33
N GLY A 142 -1.03 15.60 28.05
CA GLY A 142 0.18 15.47 27.25
C GLY A 142 0.75 14.04 27.22
N SER A 143 0.37 13.18 28.18
CA SER A 143 0.89 11.81 28.33
C SER A 143 -0.22 10.76 28.49
N ALA A 144 -1.28 11.05 29.20
CA ALA A 144 -2.34 10.12 29.55
C ALA A 144 -3.73 10.75 29.51
N TRP A 145 -4.73 9.91 29.23
CA TRP A 145 -6.13 10.25 29.38
C TRP A 145 -6.59 10.08 30.83
N SER A 146 -7.44 10.98 31.28
CA SER A 146 -8.12 10.90 32.57
C SER A 146 -9.58 11.36 32.46
N PRO A 147 -10.50 10.81 33.28
CA PRO A 147 -11.87 11.29 33.35
C PRO A 147 -11.91 12.68 33.97
N LEU A 148 -12.86 13.52 33.54
CA LEU A 148 -13.13 14.82 34.15
C LEU A 148 -14.31 14.67 35.10
N GLY A 149 -14.02 14.37 36.39
CA GLY A 149 -15.01 14.01 37.41
C GLY A 149 -15.78 12.73 37.05
N THR A 150 -17.09 12.73 37.26
CA THR A 150 -17.99 11.62 36.90
C THR A 150 -18.35 11.60 35.39
N GLY A 151 -17.82 12.58 34.63
CA GLY A 151 -18.19 12.79 33.22
C GLY A 151 -19.59 13.38 33.06
N LEU A 152 -20.07 13.37 31.83
CA LEU A 152 -21.34 14.00 31.45
C LEU A 152 -22.24 13.01 30.68
N SER A 153 -23.46 12.80 31.10
CA SER A 153 -24.45 12.03 30.36
C SER A 153 -24.93 12.78 29.12
N GLY A 154 -25.16 12.06 28.02
CA GLY A 154 -25.51 12.61 26.72
C GLY A 154 -24.30 13.05 25.91
N ARG A 155 -24.54 13.58 24.70
CA ARG A 155 -23.46 14.03 23.83
C ARG A 155 -23.00 15.44 24.21
N VAL A 156 -21.73 15.62 24.52
CA VAL A 156 -21.11 16.95 24.68
C VAL A 156 -20.91 17.52 23.28
N THR A 157 -21.59 18.66 22.98
CA THR A 157 -21.58 19.30 21.65
C THR A 157 -20.54 20.41 21.53
N SER A 158 -20.24 21.07 22.67
CA SER A 158 -19.34 22.21 22.72
C SER A 158 -18.71 22.36 24.10
N LEU A 159 -17.49 22.88 24.12
CA LEU A 159 -16.71 23.20 25.33
C LEU A 159 -16.17 24.63 25.21
N LEU A 160 -16.09 25.34 26.34
CA LEU A 160 -15.57 26.71 26.40
C LEU A 160 -14.83 26.93 27.72
N ALA A 161 -13.57 27.41 27.63
CA ALA A 161 -12.82 27.79 28.82
C ALA A 161 -13.21 29.22 29.28
N MET A 162 -13.41 29.39 30.57
CA MET A 162 -13.70 30.65 31.22
C MET A 162 -12.41 31.29 31.80
N PRO A 163 -12.34 32.61 31.94
CA PRO A 163 -11.12 33.28 32.45
C PRO A 163 -10.72 32.90 33.88
N ASN A 164 -11.69 32.43 34.65
CA ASN A 164 -11.46 31.95 36.04
C ASN A 164 -10.97 30.49 36.11
N GLY A 165 -10.73 29.84 34.94
CA GLY A 165 -10.28 28.44 34.87
C GLY A 165 -11.40 27.40 34.77
N ASP A 166 -12.67 27.83 34.91
CA ASP A 166 -13.81 26.94 34.74
C ASP A 166 -13.99 26.50 33.28
N ILE A 167 -14.70 25.37 33.06
CA ILE A 167 -15.05 24.91 31.73
C ILE A 167 -16.57 24.82 31.60
N LEU A 168 -17.15 25.51 30.62
CA LEU A 168 -18.55 25.31 30.24
C LEU A 168 -18.64 24.17 29.22
N ALA A 169 -19.64 23.30 29.42
CA ALA A 169 -19.98 22.23 28.49
C ALA A 169 -21.45 22.27 28.11
N GLY A 170 -21.70 22.37 26.83
CA GLY A 170 -23.02 22.21 26.23
C GLY A 170 -23.27 20.76 25.81
N ARG A 171 -24.49 20.26 25.99
CA ARG A 171 -24.83 18.87 25.68
C ARG A 171 -26.24 18.70 25.11
N THR A 172 -26.42 17.61 24.36
CA THR A 172 -27.73 17.13 23.94
C THR A 172 -28.23 16.12 24.96
N THR A 173 -29.15 16.50 25.80
CA THR A 173 -29.82 15.56 26.73
C THR A 173 -31.29 15.95 26.88
N PRO A 174 -32.19 14.98 27.17
CA PRO A 174 -33.54 15.32 27.66
C PRO A 174 -33.55 15.84 29.10
N SER A 175 -32.37 16.15 29.70
CA SER A 175 -32.27 16.62 31.08
C SER A 175 -32.56 18.11 31.20
N SER A 176 -32.97 18.54 32.39
CA SER A 176 -33.22 19.93 32.72
C SER A 176 -31.96 20.82 32.81
N THR A 177 -30.77 20.24 32.62
CA THR A 177 -29.47 20.94 32.74
C THR A 177 -28.61 20.73 31.52
N PRO A 178 -28.97 21.36 30.35
CA PRO A 178 -28.23 21.16 29.10
C PRO A 178 -26.86 21.86 29.08
N LEU A 179 -26.68 22.88 29.91
CA LEU A 179 -25.43 23.64 30.09
C LEU A 179 -24.91 23.41 31.50
N VAL A 180 -23.68 22.95 31.61
CA VAL A 180 -23.01 22.67 32.86
C VAL A 180 -21.62 23.31 32.91
N ARG A 181 -21.15 23.55 34.17
CA ARG A 181 -19.85 24.15 34.48
C ARG A 181 -19.00 23.20 35.31
N TRP A 182 -17.79 22.99 34.90
CA TRP A 182 -16.72 22.36 35.67
C TRP A 182 -15.98 23.41 36.46
N ASP A 183 -15.92 23.29 37.78
CA ASP A 183 -15.29 24.24 38.70
C ASP A 183 -13.88 23.82 39.14
N GLY A 184 -13.30 22.81 38.49
CA GLY A 184 -12.03 22.19 38.86
C GLY A 184 -12.20 20.88 39.65
N THR A 185 -13.37 20.61 40.22
CA THR A 185 -13.65 19.45 41.05
C THR A 185 -14.92 18.68 40.64
N SER A 186 -15.94 19.39 40.23
CA SER A 186 -17.25 18.80 39.92
C SER A 186 -17.99 19.52 38.80
N TRP A 187 -18.91 18.81 38.15
CA TRP A 187 -19.82 19.36 37.14
C TRP A 187 -21.08 19.87 37.82
N ASN A 188 -21.35 21.15 37.66
CA ASN A 188 -22.51 21.81 38.28
C ASN A 188 -23.42 22.43 37.20
N ALA A 189 -24.70 22.48 37.43
CA ALA A 189 -25.64 23.20 36.57
C ALA A 189 -25.31 24.70 36.55
N VAL A 190 -25.39 25.33 35.38
CA VAL A 190 -25.27 26.78 35.27
C VAL A 190 -26.58 27.43 35.74
N PRO A 191 -26.58 28.25 36.78
CA PRO A 191 -27.81 28.83 37.31
C PRO A 191 -28.57 29.69 36.28
N GLY A 192 -29.88 29.51 36.20
CA GLY A 192 -30.76 30.25 35.30
C GLY A 192 -30.55 30.00 33.81
N ALA A 193 -29.71 29.03 33.43
CA ALA A 193 -29.51 28.66 32.02
C ALA A 193 -30.85 28.19 31.40
N PRO A 194 -31.16 28.59 30.17
CA PRO A 194 -32.34 28.15 29.45
C PRO A 194 -32.30 26.60 29.22
N THR A 195 -33.46 25.99 29.11
CA THR A 195 -33.61 24.55 28.85
C THR A 195 -33.66 24.23 27.36
N GLY A 196 -33.16 23.07 26.94
CA GLY A 196 -33.15 22.60 25.56
C GLY A 196 -31.77 22.14 25.12
N GLU A 197 -31.65 21.60 23.91
CA GLU A 197 -30.35 21.15 23.38
C GLU A 197 -29.40 22.33 23.13
N VAL A 198 -28.14 22.20 23.57
CA VAL A 198 -27.09 23.17 23.26
C VAL A 198 -26.46 22.81 21.91
N GLY A 199 -26.57 23.74 20.94
CA GLY A 199 -25.95 23.59 19.62
C GLY A 199 -24.49 24.05 19.56
N GLY A 200 -24.16 25.11 20.33
CA GLY A 200 -22.81 25.65 20.35
C GLY A 200 -22.61 26.69 21.44
N LEU A 201 -21.35 26.99 21.75
CA LEU A 201 -20.87 27.99 22.69
C LEU A 201 -19.82 28.85 22.00
N CYS A 202 -19.88 30.17 22.23
CA CYS A 202 -18.77 31.07 21.89
C CYS A 202 -18.62 32.17 22.95
N ARG A 203 -17.43 32.76 23.01
CA ARG A 203 -17.12 33.88 23.87
C ARG A 203 -16.97 35.14 23.02
N MET A 204 -17.62 36.25 23.46
CA MET A 204 -17.52 37.55 22.86
C MET A 204 -16.25 38.28 23.34
N ALA A 205 -15.80 39.29 22.61
CA ALA A 205 -14.62 40.08 22.97
C ALA A 205 -14.76 40.80 24.31
N ASN A 206 -15.99 41.16 24.73
CA ASN A 206 -16.28 41.75 26.04
C ASN A 206 -16.33 40.75 27.20
N GLY A 207 -16.12 39.44 26.91
CA GLY A 207 -16.14 38.38 27.91
C GLY A 207 -17.45 37.64 28.04
N ASP A 208 -18.56 38.14 27.49
CA ASP A 208 -19.86 37.49 27.54
C ASP A 208 -19.84 36.16 26.81
N VAL A 209 -20.71 35.23 27.24
CA VAL A 209 -20.88 33.93 26.63
C VAL A 209 -22.18 33.90 25.83
N VAL A 210 -22.09 33.50 24.55
CA VAL A 210 -23.29 33.25 23.75
C VAL A 210 -23.48 31.75 23.58
N VAL A 211 -24.69 31.28 23.83
CA VAL A 211 -25.12 29.91 23.77
C VAL A 211 -26.28 29.75 22.81
N SER A 212 -26.17 28.79 21.90
CA SER A 212 -27.31 28.36 21.08
C SER A 212 -28.06 27.24 21.81
N ILE A 213 -29.31 27.49 22.23
CA ILE A 213 -30.18 26.53 22.91
C ILE A 213 -31.52 26.48 22.15
N ALA A 214 -31.97 25.29 21.77
CA ALA A 214 -33.25 25.04 21.08
C ALA A 214 -33.50 26.07 19.93
N TYR A 215 -32.49 26.29 19.07
CA TYR A 215 -32.50 27.25 17.94
C TYR A 215 -32.43 28.72 18.30
N HIS A 216 -32.54 29.12 19.59
CA HIS A 216 -32.42 30.49 20.05
C HIS A 216 -31.01 30.79 20.58
N LEU A 217 -30.61 32.02 20.46
CA LEU A 217 -29.35 32.52 21.00
C LEU A 217 -29.58 33.24 22.33
N HIS A 218 -28.83 32.83 23.33
CA HIS A 218 -28.86 33.44 24.66
C HIS A 218 -27.49 33.97 25.02
N ARG A 219 -27.41 35.15 25.51
CA ARG A 219 -26.22 35.84 26.03
C ARG A 219 -26.19 35.78 27.54
N TRP A 220 -25.09 35.45 28.13
CA TRP A 220 -24.78 35.53 29.55
C TRP A 220 -23.66 36.54 29.79
N ASP A 221 -23.93 37.57 30.57
CA ASP A 221 -23.00 38.65 30.92
C ASP A 221 -22.17 38.37 32.19
N GLY A 222 -22.28 37.16 32.76
CA GLY A 222 -21.70 36.76 34.03
C GLY A 222 -22.69 36.76 35.19
N ALA A 223 -23.84 37.40 35.03
CA ALA A 223 -24.87 37.53 36.07
C ALA A 223 -26.28 37.15 35.58
N GLN A 224 -26.64 37.54 34.36
CA GLN A 224 -27.99 37.36 33.83
C GLN A 224 -27.98 36.75 32.41
N TRP A 225 -29.04 36.00 32.12
CA TRP A 225 -29.31 35.46 30.79
C TRP A 225 -30.25 36.41 30.04
N THR A 226 -29.88 36.77 28.84
CA THR A 226 -30.70 37.58 27.93
C THR A 226 -30.84 36.85 26.60
N GLN A 227 -32.07 36.60 26.15
CA GLN A 227 -32.30 36.07 24.82
C GLN A 227 -32.02 37.16 23.78
N LEU A 228 -31.17 36.86 22.79
CA LEU A 228 -30.97 37.79 21.66
C LEU A 228 -32.21 37.79 20.79
N PRO A 229 -32.52 38.95 20.10
CA PRO A 229 -33.59 38.95 19.12
C PRO A 229 -33.44 37.85 18.11
N SER A 230 -34.56 37.32 17.61
CA SER A 230 -34.52 36.20 16.67
C SER A 230 -34.00 36.67 15.32
N ASP A 231 -32.99 36.01 14.79
CA ASP A 231 -32.43 36.17 13.45
C ASP A 231 -33.01 35.17 12.43
N ALA A 232 -33.30 33.96 12.89
CA ALA A 232 -33.91 32.87 12.14
C ALA A 232 -34.26 31.68 13.08
N ASN A 233 -35.20 30.81 12.68
CA ASN A 233 -35.61 29.65 13.43
C ASN A 233 -35.02 28.37 12.83
N SER A 234 -33.72 28.29 12.69
CA SER A 234 -33.02 27.08 12.21
C SER A 234 -31.78 26.80 13.07
N ARG A 235 -31.27 25.57 12.93
CA ARG A 235 -30.15 25.09 13.72
C ARG A 235 -28.89 25.91 13.47
N VAL A 236 -28.22 26.32 14.53
CA VAL A 236 -26.90 26.95 14.46
C VAL A 236 -25.85 25.86 14.15
N THR A 237 -25.04 26.08 13.13
CA THR A 237 -23.95 25.17 12.73
C THR A 237 -22.61 25.59 13.33
N THR A 238 -22.34 26.89 13.39
CA THR A 238 -21.14 27.45 14.04
C THR A 238 -21.37 28.92 14.44
N MET A 239 -20.57 29.41 15.41
CA MET A 239 -20.56 30.77 15.88
C MET A 239 -19.13 31.27 16.09
N LEU A 240 -18.89 32.57 15.93
CA LEU A 240 -17.64 33.23 16.19
C LEU A 240 -17.87 34.55 16.87
N GLY A 241 -17.37 34.75 18.09
CA GLY A 241 -17.21 36.05 18.69
C GLY A 241 -15.98 36.75 18.13
N HIS A 242 -16.18 37.81 17.36
CA HIS A 242 -15.14 38.51 16.65
C HIS A 242 -14.48 39.58 17.55
N SER A 243 -13.20 39.89 17.32
CA SER A 243 -12.43 40.87 18.08
C SER A 243 -13.02 42.29 18.06
N SER A 244 -13.80 42.65 17.01
CA SER A 244 -14.56 43.89 16.94
C SER A 244 -15.73 44.02 17.95
N GLY A 245 -16.10 42.90 18.60
CA GLY A 245 -17.31 42.81 19.42
C GLY A 245 -18.53 42.25 18.66
N ASP A 246 -18.44 42.04 17.36
CA ASP A 246 -19.51 41.43 16.57
C ASP A 246 -19.62 39.91 16.84
N LEU A 247 -20.82 39.36 16.65
CA LEU A 247 -21.07 37.93 16.67
C LEU A 247 -21.44 37.45 15.26
N TYR A 248 -20.66 36.53 14.72
CA TYR A 248 -21.01 35.86 13.48
C TYR A 248 -21.67 34.52 13.79
N VAL A 249 -22.79 34.25 13.15
CA VAL A 249 -23.62 33.06 13.36
C VAL A 249 -23.94 32.44 12.01
N ALA A 250 -23.58 31.18 11.84
CA ALA A 250 -24.04 30.38 10.72
C ALA A 250 -25.15 29.41 11.16
N ARG A 251 -26.14 29.24 10.32
CA ARG A 251 -27.25 28.31 10.42
C ARG A 251 -27.23 27.40 9.20
N GLU A 252 -28.14 26.43 9.14
CA GLU A 252 -28.14 25.44 8.04
C GLU A 252 -28.09 26.06 6.63
N TYR A 253 -28.75 27.22 6.44
CA TYR A 253 -28.84 27.86 5.10
C TYR A 253 -28.64 29.37 5.13
N SER A 254 -28.20 29.95 6.23
CA SER A 254 -28.06 31.40 6.39
C SER A 254 -26.89 31.77 7.30
N THR A 255 -26.32 32.93 7.03
CA THR A 255 -25.23 33.51 7.81
C THR A 255 -25.58 34.93 8.22
N HIS A 256 -25.39 35.25 9.48
CA HIS A 256 -25.82 36.53 10.07
C HIS A 256 -24.69 37.08 10.94
N LYS A 257 -24.66 38.40 11.05
CA LYS A 257 -23.82 39.18 11.95
C LYS A 257 -24.67 39.98 12.94
N TRP A 258 -24.39 39.90 14.23
CA TRP A 258 -24.92 40.71 15.29
C TRP A 258 -23.88 41.75 15.71
N ASP A 259 -24.22 43.04 15.66
CA ASP A 259 -23.34 44.16 16.02
C ASP A 259 -23.50 44.66 17.47
N GLY A 260 -24.26 43.93 18.27
CA GLY A 260 -24.65 44.33 19.63
C GLY A 260 -26.04 44.97 19.70
N THR A 261 -26.60 45.41 18.56
CA THR A 261 -27.91 46.09 18.48
C THR A 261 -28.85 45.48 17.44
N GLN A 262 -28.36 45.08 16.29
CA GLN A 262 -29.16 44.53 15.19
C GLN A 262 -28.46 43.40 14.42
N TRP A 263 -29.29 42.57 13.79
CA TRP A 263 -28.83 41.55 12.90
C TRP A 263 -28.67 42.04 11.47
N THR A 264 -27.56 41.73 10.85
CA THR A 264 -27.30 41.89 9.41
C THR A 264 -27.18 40.55 8.75
N SER A 265 -27.95 40.28 7.69
CA SER A 265 -27.80 39.07 6.87
C SER A 265 -26.55 39.19 6.02
N LEU A 266 -25.73 38.13 6.04
CA LEU A 266 -24.51 37.98 5.25
C LEU A 266 -24.68 37.01 4.08
N ASN A 267 -25.91 36.69 3.67
CA ASN A 267 -26.18 35.73 2.61
C ASN A 267 -25.87 36.25 1.20
N SER A 268 -25.67 37.58 1.04
CA SER A 268 -25.30 38.14 -0.25
C SER A 268 -23.92 37.61 -0.71
N GLY A 269 -23.90 36.83 -1.77
CA GLY A 269 -22.70 36.25 -2.33
C GLY A 269 -22.23 34.96 -1.64
N LEU A 270 -23.07 34.33 -0.82
CA LEU A 270 -22.78 33.03 -0.19
C LEU A 270 -24.01 32.11 -0.27
N SER A 271 -23.84 30.93 -0.81
CA SER A 271 -24.83 29.84 -0.77
C SER A 271 -24.24 28.60 -0.12
N GLY A 272 -25.10 27.77 0.51
CA GLY A 272 -24.67 26.54 1.18
C GLY A 272 -24.56 26.65 2.70
N SER A 273 -23.90 25.66 3.32
CA SER A 273 -23.82 25.56 4.79
C SER A 273 -22.40 25.84 5.27
N VAL A 274 -22.24 26.75 6.19
CA VAL A 274 -20.98 27.04 6.89
C VAL A 274 -20.84 26.10 8.08
N TYR A 275 -19.69 25.46 8.23
CA TYR A 275 -19.38 24.54 9.33
C TYR A 275 -18.32 25.07 10.30
N SER A 276 -17.48 25.99 9.84
CA SER A 276 -16.39 26.57 10.63
C SER A 276 -16.18 28.03 10.26
N PHE A 277 -15.92 28.86 11.27
CA PHE A 277 -15.40 30.24 11.10
C PHE A 277 -14.00 30.34 11.70
N LEU A 278 -13.18 31.18 11.10
CA LEU A 278 -11.88 31.61 11.64
C LEU A 278 -11.69 33.10 11.40
N GLU A 279 -11.44 33.88 12.46
CA GLU A 279 -11.00 35.25 12.36
C GLU A 279 -9.50 35.30 11.99
N ARG A 280 -9.15 36.08 10.99
CA ARG A 280 -7.77 36.33 10.58
C ARG A 280 -7.21 37.62 11.26
N ALA A 281 -5.87 37.69 11.34
CA ALA A 281 -5.18 38.85 11.94
C ALA A 281 -5.56 40.21 11.35
N ASN A 282 -6.09 40.27 10.12
CA ASN A 282 -6.58 41.48 9.47
C ASN A 282 -8.07 41.78 9.73
N GLY A 283 -8.71 41.05 10.63
CA GLY A 283 -10.13 41.17 10.94
C GLY A 283 -11.09 40.59 9.91
N HIS A 284 -10.60 39.91 8.87
CA HIS A 284 -11.47 39.20 7.94
C HIS A 284 -11.92 37.86 8.53
N VAL A 285 -13.10 37.36 8.17
CA VAL A 285 -13.64 36.09 8.64
C VAL A 285 -13.59 35.06 7.52
N LEU A 286 -12.84 33.97 7.72
CA LEU A 286 -12.92 32.81 6.85
C LEU A 286 -14.10 31.94 7.24
N ALA A 287 -14.80 31.42 6.23
CA ALA A 287 -15.87 30.44 6.37
C ALA A 287 -15.52 29.17 5.59
N GLY A 288 -15.51 28.04 6.27
CA GLY A 288 -15.40 26.72 5.70
C GLY A 288 -16.74 26.00 5.74
N GLY A 289 -17.08 25.29 4.67
CA GLY A 289 -18.37 24.60 4.58
C GLY A 289 -18.54 23.86 3.26
N ARG A 290 -19.79 23.60 2.89
CA ARG A 290 -20.20 23.31 1.51
C ARG A 290 -20.73 24.62 0.92
N LEU A 291 -19.88 25.36 0.26
CA LEU A 291 -20.08 26.76 -0.06
C LEU A 291 -19.85 27.02 -1.55
N ALA A 292 -20.71 27.86 -2.12
CA ALA A 292 -20.53 28.46 -3.44
C ALA A 292 -20.82 29.95 -3.40
N PRO A 293 -20.22 30.79 -4.29
CA PRO A 293 -20.49 32.23 -4.34
C PRO A 293 -21.92 32.54 -4.81
N PHE A 294 -22.55 31.64 -5.61
CA PHE A 294 -23.93 31.70 -6.07
C PHE A 294 -24.47 30.31 -6.36
N PHE A 295 -25.77 30.09 -6.41
CA PHE A 295 -26.40 28.79 -6.63
C PHE A 295 -25.99 28.06 -7.94
N SER A 296 -25.45 28.78 -8.92
CA SER A 296 -25.01 28.24 -10.23
C SER A 296 -23.49 28.19 -10.40
N ALA A 297 -22.73 28.63 -9.41
CA ALA A 297 -21.26 28.62 -9.45
C ALA A 297 -20.70 27.27 -8.89
N PRO A 298 -19.48 26.87 -9.29
CA PRO A 298 -18.81 25.73 -8.68
C PRO A 298 -18.64 25.91 -7.17
N ASP A 299 -18.63 24.80 -6.42
CA ASP A 299 -18.34 24.79 -5.00
C ASP A 299 -16.92 25.29 -4.74
N GLU A 300 -16.79 26.34 -3.91
CA GLU A 300 -15.48 26.85 -3.48
C GLU A 300 -15.08 26.31 -2.10
N ASN A 301 -16.08 25.95 -1.27
CA ASN A 301 -15.95 25.32 0.04
C ASN A 301 -15.13 26.11 1.08
N LEU A 302 -14.45 27.19 0.65
CA LEU A 302 -13.72 28.14 1.51
C LEU A 302 -13.91 29.56 0.98
N MET A 303 -14.49 30.40 1.80
CA MET A 303 -14.84 31.79 1.45
C MET A 303 -14.31 32.75 2.50
N VAL A 304 -14.07 34.02 2.12
CA VAL A 304 -13.68 35.10 3.04
C VAL A 304 -14.67 36.24 3.01
N TRP A 305 -15.07 36.70 4.20
CA TRP A 305 -15.80 37.95 4.42
C TRP A 305 -14.80 39.05 4.73
N ASN A 306 -14.79 40.09 3.92
CA ASN A 306 -13.87 41.24 4.06
C ASN A 306 -14.49 42.48 4.74
N GLY A 307 -15.65 42.34 5.35
CA GLY A 307 -16.44 43.42 5.92
C GLY A 307 -17.53 43.99 4.99
N ALA A 308 -17.43 43.76 3.68
CA ALA A 308 -18.38 44.25 2.67
C ALA A 308 -19.06 43.11 1.88
N GLY A 309 -18.36 41.99 1.63
CA GLY A 309 -18.90 40.88 0.88
C GLY A 309 -18.09 39.62 1.01
N TRP A 310 -18.66 38.48 0.57
CA TRP A 310 -17.99 37.20 0.43
C TRP A 310 -17.26 37.11 -0.90
N SER A 311 -16.08 36.55 -0.86
CA SER A 311 -15.31 36.16 -2.04
C SER A 311 -14.63 34.80 -1.83
N PRO A 312 -14.35 34.02 -2.90
CA PRO A 312 -13.53 32.82 -2.78
C PRO A 312 -12.18 33.09 -2.12
N PHE A 313 -11.72 32.16 -1.31
CA PHE A 313 -10.44 32.28 -0.62
C PHE A 313 -9.51 31.11 -0.97
N GLY A 314 -8.39 31.44 -1.62
CA GLY A 314 -7.23 30.56 -1.79
C GLY A 314 -7.54 29.20 -2.39
N PRO A 315 -7.27 28.10 -1.67
CA PRO A 315 -7.37 26.77 -2.22
C PRO A 315 -8.82 26.31 -2.40
N ARG A 316 -9.04 25.44 -3.39
CA ARG A 316 -10.35 24.85 -3.70
C ARG A 316 -10.45 23.40 -3.25
N PRO A 317 -10.95 23.12 -2.02
CA PRO A 317 -11.24 21.77 -1.58
C PRO A 317 -12.36 21.14 -2.39
N SER A 318 -12.22 19.85 -2.75
CA SER A 318 -13.19 19.10 -3.57
C SER A 318 -14.53 18.83 -2.87
N ALA A 319 -14.60 19.01 -1.55
CA ALA A 319 -15.81 18.86 -0.76
C ALA A 319 -15.75 19.73 0.51
N GLY A 320 -16.78 19.64 1.38
CA GLY A 320 -16.98 20.51 2.50
C GLY A 320 -15.81 20.60 3.50
N VAL A 321 -15.40 21.82 3.83
CA VAL A 321 -14.43 22.12 4.89
C VAL A 321 -15.16 22.20 6.23
N ARG A 322 -14.82 21.32 7.17
CA ARG A 322 -15.49 21.23 8.49
C ARG A 322 -14.72 21.92 9.61
N SER A 323 -13.42 22.13 9.42
CA SER A 323 -12.54 22.74 10.40
C SER A 323 -11.46 23.56 9.70
N ILE A 324 -11.21 24.77 10.23
CA ILE A 324 -10.12 25.65 9.83
C ILE A 324 -9.37 26.02 11.10
N VAL A 325 -8.05 25.79 11.10
CA VAL A 325 -7.15 26.13 12.21
C VAL A 325 -5.98 26.93 11.65
N ALA A 326 -5.55 27.98 12.31
CA ALA A 326 -4.31 28.70 11.99
C ALA A 326 -3.23 28.34 13.01
N ASP A 327 -1.99 28.19 12.54
CA ASP A 327 -0.82 28.15 13.42
C ASP A 327 -0.28 29.56 13.69
N ALA A 328 0.77 29.63 14.51
CA ALA A 328 1.41 30.92 14.85
C ALA A 328 2.11 31.59 13.66
N ALA A 329 2.45 30.85 12.60
CA ALA A 329 3.04 31.37 11.38
C ALA A 329 1.98 31.94 10.41
N GLY A 330 0.69 31.69 10.69
CA GLY A 330 -0.43 32.07 9.82
C GLY A 330 -0.78 31.05 8.75
N ASP A 331 -0.14 29.87 8.74
CA ASP A 331 -0.52 28.76 7.87
C ASP A 331 -1.87 28.22 8.32
N LEU A 332 -2.70 27.83 7.35
CA LEU A 332 -4.01 27.26 7.62
C LEU A 332 -3.98 25.74 7.51
N PHE A 333 -4.58 25.11 8.49
CA PHE A 333 -4.83 23.67 8.50
C PHE A 333 -6.32 23.44 8.30
N LEU A 334 -6.64 22.76 7.22
CA LEU A 334 -7.99 22.45 6.80
C LEU A 334 -8.29 20.99 7.12
N GLY A 335 -9.45 20.71 7.68
CA GLY A 335 -9.99 19.37 7.87
C GLY A 335 -11.41 19.30 7.32
N GLY A 336 -11.80 18.20 6.67
CA GLY A 336 -13.12 18.11 6.09
C GLY A 336 -13.45 16.82 5.40
N ASP A 337 -14.44 16.87 4.50
CA ASP A 337 -14.93 15.75 3.69
C ASP A 337 -14.11 15.58 2.38
N PHE A 338 -13.19 16.48 2.09
CA PHE A 338 -12.46 16.56 0.82
C PHE A 338 -11.28 15.60 0.76
N GLU A 339 -11.05 15.00 -0.42
CA GLU A 339 -9.86 14.22 -0.72
C GLU A 339 -8.81 15.00 -1.51
N PHE A 340 -9.25 16.06 -2.21
CA PHE A 340 -8.41 16.88 -3.08
C PHE A 340 -8.54 18.35 -2.73
N VAL A 341 -7.43 19.10 -2.95
CA VAL A 341 -7.40 20.57 -2.93
C VAL A 341 -6.65 21.04 -4.17
N ASP A 342 -7.25 21.91 -4.99
CA ASP A 342 -6.72 22.35 -6.29
C ASP A 342 -6.32 21.18 -7.21
N GLY A 343 -7.10 20.08 -7.19
CA GLY A 343 -6.82 18.86 -7.93
C GLY A 343 -5.69 17.99 -7.36
N ARG A 344 -5.01 18.42 -6.29
CA ARG A 344 -3.98 17.63 -5.59
C ARG A 344 -4.59 16.81 -4.46
N ARG A 345 -4.22 15.55 -4.35
CA ARG A 345 -4.69 14.67 -3.29
C ARG A 345 -4.06 15.05 -1.94
N VAL A 346 -4.90 15.09 -0.88
CA VAL A 346 -4.50 15.47 0.48
C VAL A 346 -5.18 14.63 1.57
N ASP A 347 -6.11 13.75 1.21
CA ASP A 347 -6.81 12.80 2.08
C ASP A 347 -7.36 13.45 3.37
N TYR A 348 -8.44 14.23 3.24
CA TYR A 348 -9.28 14.82 4.32
C TYR A 348 -8.62 15.88 5.20
N ALA A 349 -7.31 16.14 5.04
CA ALA A 349 -6.61 17.20 5.75
C ALA A 349 -5.47 17.79 4.91
N ALA A 350 -5.30 19.13 4.96
CA ALA A 350 -4.29 19.85 4.20
C ALA A 350 -3.70 21.00 5.00
N ARG A 351 -2.43 21.34 4.72
CA ARG A 351 -1.79 22.61 5.13
C ARG A 351 -1.79 23.58 3.95
N TRP A 352 -2.23 24.83 4.18
CA TRP A 352 -2.19 25.94 3.23
C TRP A 352 -1.20 26.99 3.70
N THR A 353 -0.13 27.20 2.93
CA THR A 353 0.97 28.14 3.26
C THR A 353 0.83 29.51 2.61
N GLY A 354 -0.37 29.86 2.12
CA GLY A 354 -0.63 31.12 1.41
C GLY A 354 -0.50 31.01 -0.11
N SER A 355 0.16 30.00 -0.66
CA SER A 355 0.36 29.82 -2.10
C SER A 355 -0.09 28.48 -2.65
N ALA A 356 0.07 27.41 -1.88
CA ALA A 356 -0.30 26.06 -2.31
C ALA A 356 -0.77 25.19 -1.14
N ALA A 357 -1.72 24.30 -1.41
CA ALA A 357 -2.12 23.26 -0.48
C ALA A 357 -1.08 22.12 -0.50
N GLN A 358 -0.74 21.60 0.67
CA GLN A 358 0.20 20.53 0.86
C GLN A 358 -0.47 19.39 1.65
N PRO A 359 -0.21 18.14 1.29
CA PRO A 359 -0.59 17.00 2.11
C PRO A 359 0.20 17.00 3.43
N LEU A 360 -0.35 16.36 4.46
CA LEU A 360 0.28 16.31 5.78
C LEU A 360 1.29 15.15 5.93
N ALA A 361 1.34 14.22 4.96
CA ALA A 361 2.31 13.12 4.95
C ALA A 361 2.72 12.76 3.52
N PRO A 362 3.93 12.15 3.33
CA PRO A 362 4.50 11.88 2.01
C PRO A 362 3.99 10.56 1.41
N GLY A 363 2.69 10.42 1.20
CA GLY A 363 2.04 9.25 0.59
C GLY A 363 2.21 9.17 -0.93
N VAL A 364 1.25 8.51 -1.58
CA VAL A 364 1.09 8.50 -3.04
C VAL A 364 -0.26 9.10 -3.42
N ASP A 365 -0.25 10.03 -4.37
CA ASP A 365 -1.44 10.82 -4.74
C ASP A 365 -2.36 10.15 -5.76
N GLY A 366 -2.03 8.93 -6.22
CA GLY A 366 -2.82 8.20 -7.21
C GLY A 366 -2.80 6.69 -7.07
N ILE A 367 -3.20 5.99 -8.11
CA ILE A 367 -3.36 4.53 -8.14
C ILE A 367 -2.09 3.88 -8.67
N LEU A 368 -1.66 2.78 -8.04
CA LEU A 368 -0.60 1.92 -8.56
C LEU A 368 -1.21 0.73 -9.31
N HIS A 369 -0.80 0.57 -10.58
CA HIS A 369 -1.27 -0.50 -11.46
C HIS A 369 -0.33 -1.69 -11.53
N THR A 370 0.95 -1.46 -11.31
CA THR A 370 2.00 -2.48 -11.45
C THR A 370 3.16 -2.24 -10.49
N VAL A 371 3.78 -3.31 -10.03
CA VAL A 371 5.00 -3.29 -9.23
C VAL A 371 5.92 -4.40 -9.70
N VAL A 372 7.20 -4.11 -9.89
CA VAL A 372 8.22 -5.09 -10.31
C VAL A 372 9.46 -4.95 -9.42
N PRO A 373 9.88 -6.01 -8.73
CA PRO A 373 11.13 -6.04 -8.00
C PRO A 373 12.35 -5.90 -8.92
N LEU A 374 13.42 -5.29 -8.42
CA LEU A 374 14.69 -5.12 -9.13
C LEU A 374 15.72 -6.18 -8.71
N PRO A 375 16.55 -6.70 -9.63
CA PRO A 375 17.56 -7.72 -9.32
C PRO A 375 18.60 -7.28 -8.27
N GLY A 376 18.89 -5.98 -8.19
CA GLY A 376 19.83 -5.39 -7.22
C GLY A 376 19.19 -4.96 -5.90
N GLY A 377 17.94 -5.35 -5.64
CA GLY A 377 17.13 -4.87 -4.52
C GLY A 377 16.35 -3.59 -4.85
N GLY A 378 15.29 -3.32 -4.07
CA GLY A 378 14.34 -2.28 -4.39
C GLY A 378 13.28 -2.73 -5.40
N TRP A 379 12.49 -1.79 -5.91
CA TRP A 379 11.37 -2.06 -6.84
C TRP A 379 11.02 -0.84 -7.68
N VAL A 380 10.37 -1.06 -8.80
CA VAL A 380 9.79 -0.02 -9.65
C VAL A 380 8.27 -0.15 -9.65
N VAL A 381 7.56 0.97 -9.62
CA VAL A 381 6.09 1.03 -9.68
C VAL A 381 5.63 1.88 -10.84
N GLY A 382 4.50 1.50 -11.42
CA GLY A 382 3.81 2.25 -12.46
C GLY A 382 2.34 2.44 -12.12
N GLY A 383 1.78 3.57 -12.55
CA GLY A 383 0.40 3.89 -12.21
C GLY A 383 -0.10 5.20 -12.81
N GLU A 384 -1.02 5.82 -12.10
CA GLU A 384 -1.59 7.14 -12.36
C GLU A 384 -1.34 8.02 -11.14
N PHE A 385 -0.16 8.63 -11.05
CA PHE A 385 0.23 9.47 -9.92
C PHE A 385 1.22 10.56 -10.34
N SER A 386 1.31 11.62 -9.55
CA SER A 386 2.27 12.70 -9.75
C SER A 386 3.32 12.78 -8.65
N THR A 387 3.03 12.21 -7.48
CA THR A 387 3.94 12.17 -6.33
C THR A 387 3.88 10.83 -5.60
N ILE A 388 5.01 10.37 -5.08
CA ILE A 388 5.11 9.18 -4.23
C ILE A 388 6.24 9.36 -3.22
N GLY A 389 5.95 9.10 -1.92
CA GLY A 389 6.93 9.21 -0.85
C GLY A 389 7.57 10.60 -0.74
N GLY A 390 6.85 11.66 -1.11
CA GLY A 390 7.34 13.04 -1.15
C GLY A 390 8.15 13.40 -2.41
N ALA A 391 8.49 12.44 -3.28
CA ALA A 391 9.18 12.70 -4.54
C ALA A 391 8.18 13.01 -5.66
N ALA A 392 8.49 14.01 -6.48
CA ALA A 392 7.73 14.29 -7.70
C ALA A 392 8.09 13.26 -8.78
N CYS A 393 7.16 12.34 -9.07
CA CYS A 393 7.34 11.21 -9.98
C CYS A 393 6.07 11.04 -10.82
N ARG A 394 6.14 11.32 -12.11
CA ARG A 394 4.97 11.21 -12.99
C ARG A 394 4.80 9.79 -13.50
N ASN A 395 3.78 9.09 -12.96
CA ASN A 395 3.28 7.78 -13.40
C ASN A 395 4.25 6.59 -13.32
N VAL A 396 5.52 6.84 -13.00
CA VAL A 396 6.54 5.80 -12.78
C VAL A 396 7.57 6.26 -11.77
N ALA A 397 7.94 5.39 -10.84
CA ALA A 397 8.91 5.68 -9.78
C ALA A 397 9.72 4.44 -9.41
N ILE A 398 10.95 4.65 -8.95
CA ILE A 398 11.84 3.62 -8.44
C ILE A 398 12.09 3.84 -6.95
N PHE A 399 12.04 2.76 -6.16
CA PHE A 399 12.51 2.75 -4.78
C PHE A 399 13.85 2.05 -4.73
N ALA A 400 14.91 2.80 -4.43
CA ALA A 400 16.27 2.29 -4.34
C ALA A 400 17.05 3.06 -3.27
N GLY A 401 17.95 2.38 -2.55
CA GLY A 401 18.72 3.01 -1.46
C GLY A 401 17.86 3.58 -0.33
N GLY A 402 16.67 3.02 -0.09
CA GLY A 402 15.76 3.47 0.96
C GLY A 402 14.90 4.70 0.60
N GLN A 403 14.95 5.19 -0.64
CA GLN A 403 14.25 6.40 -1.07
C GLN A 403 13.52 6.22 -2.41
N TRP A 404 12.42 6.96 -2.57
CA TRP A 404 11.72 7.09 -3.84
C TRP A 404 12.43 8.07 -4.75
N GLN A 405 12.57 7.72 -6.03
CA GLN A 405 13.24 8.52 -7.04
C GLN A 405 12.45 8.50 -8.35
N SER A 406 12.50 9.61 -9.06
CA SER A 406 11.93 9.74 -10.40
C SER A 406 12.85 9.11 -11.44
N LEU A 407 12.27 8.49 -12.47
CA LEU A 407 12.98 8.08 -13.68
C LEU A 407 12.93 9.23 -14.72
N GLY A 408 13.88 10.16 -14.64
CA GLY A 408 13.83 11.39 -15.43
C GLY A 408 12.59 12.22 -15.09
N SER A 409 11.88 12.77 -16.09
CA SER A 409 10.60 13.47 -15.87
C SER A 409 9.38 12.52 -15.87
N GLY A 410 9.58 11.20 -15.85
CA GLY A 410 8.50 10.21 -15.86
C GLY A 410 7.76 10.10 -17.20
N CYS A 411 6.52 9.62 -17.16
CA CYS A 411 5.61 9.48 -18.31
C CYS A 411 4.45 10.48 -18.22
N ASP A 412 3.98 11.03 -19.36
CA ASP A 412 2.89 12.01 -19.39
C ASP A 412 1.49 11.43 -19.27
N GLY A 413 1.35 10.10 -19.26
CA GLY A 413 0.10 9.36 -19.07
C GLY A 413 0.30 8.08 -18.28
N PRO A 414 -0.78 7.34 -17.97
CA PRO A 414 -0.77 6.14 -17.14
C PRO A 414 0.22 5.08 -17.59
N VAL A 415 0.96 4.51 -16.64
CA VAL A 415 1.80 3.31 -16.83
C VAL A 415 1.02 2.09 -16.35
N ARG A 416 0.66 1.20 -17.28
CA ARG A 416 -0.16 0.01 -17.01
C ARG A 416 0.67 -1.26 -16.79
N ALA A 417 1.83 -1.34 -17.42
CA ALA A 417 2.72 -2.49 -17.34
C ALA A 417 4.19 -2.07 -17.25
N LEU A 418 4.96 -2.85 -16.49
CA LEU A 418 6.42 -2.70 -16.36
C LEU A 418 7.10 -4.05 -16.54
N ALA A 419 8.29 -4.02 -17.12
CA ALA A 419 9.18 -5.17 -17.17
C ALA A 419 10.62 -4.72 -16.94
N VAL A 420 11.42 -5.54 -16.25
CA VAL A 420 12.85 -5.32 -16.06
C VAL A 420 13.60 -6.34 -16.93
N ARG A 421 14.49 -5.85 -17.78
CA ARG A 421 15.31 -6.71 -18.66
C ARG A 421 16.53 -7.25 -17.90
N PRO A 422 17.14 -8.37 -18.36
CA PRO A 422 18.35 -8.92 -17.74
C PRO A 422 19.53 -7.95 -17.66
N ASN A 423 19.59 -6.95 -18.56
CA ASN A 423 20.62 -5.89 -18.54
C ASN A 423 20.30 -4.73 -17.58
N GLY A 424 19.21 -4.81 -16.83
CA GLY A 424 18.75 -3.79 -15.88
C GLY A 424 17.87 -2.67 -16.46
N ASP A 425 17.64 -2.63 -17.79
CA ASP A 425 16.73 -1.66 -18.39
C ASP A 425 15.30 -1.88 -17.88
N ILE A 426 14.59 -0.80 -17.57
CA ILE A 426 13.17 -0.83 -17.20
C ILE A 426 12.35 -0.45 -18.45
N VAL A 427 11.40 -1.30 -18.82
CA VAL A 427 10.47 -1.01 -19.93
C VAL A 427 9.10 -0.69 -19.35
N ALA A 428 8.55 0.47 -19.73
CA ALA A 428 7.21 0.91 -19.37
C ALA A 428 6.27 0.82 -20.58
N GLY A 429 5.08 0.31 -20.36
CA GLY A 429 3.96 0.29 -21.30
C GLY A 429 2.72 0.93 -20.66
N GLY A 430 1.90 1.59 -21.47
CA GLY A 430 0.70 2.26 -20.94
C GLY A 430 -0.06 3.08 -21.96
N GLU A 431 -0.56 4.23 -21.53
CA GLU A 431 -1.37 5.16 -22.34
C GLU A 431 -0.63 6.46 -22.66
N PHE A 432 0.58 6.64 -22.13
CA PHE A 432 1.40 7.84 -22.32
C PHE A 432 1.86 8.05 -23.78
N LEU A 433 2.07 9.31 -24.16
CA LEU A 433 2.66 9.66 -25.45
C LEU A 433 4.16 9.98 -25.33
N HIS A 434 4.59 10.57 -24.20
CA HIS A 434 5.98 10.93 -23.94
C HIS A 434 6.49 10.28 -22.65
N ALA A 435 7.77 9.88 -22.70
CA ALA A 435 8.54 9.45 -21.54
C ALA A 435 9.83 10.28 -21.47
N GLY A 436 10.10 10.91 -20.33
CA GLY A 436 11.25 11.80 -20.20
C GLY A 436 11.25 13.01 -21.15
N GLY A 437 10.05 13.45 -21.59
CA GLY A 437 9.92 14.47 -22.63
C GLY A 437 10.13 13.99 -24.06
N THR A 438 10.55 12.73 -24.27
CA THR A 438 10.75 12.12 -25.59
C THR A 438 9.47 11.45 -26.08
N LEU A 439 9.08 11.64 -27.34
CA LEU A 439 7.94 10.97 -27.96
C LEU A 439 8.19 9.44 -27.98
N ALA A 440 7.39 8.69 -27.28
CA ALA A 440 7.55 7.23 -27.10
C ALA A 440 6.31 6.41 -27.48
N ARG A 441 5.16 7.06 -27.65
CA ARG A 441 3.89 6.44 -28.06
C ARG A 441 3.61 5.13 -27.34
N ARG A 442 3.36 5.21 -25.99
CA ARG A 442 2.84 4.14 -25.13
C ARG A 442 3.81 3.03 -24.75
N ILE A 443 5.05 3.04 -25.29
CA ILE A 443 6.09 2.10 -24.86
C ILE A 443 7.47 2.76 -24.90
N ALA A 444 8.21 2.69 -23.79
CA ALA A 444 9.52 3.31 -23.62
C ALA A 444 10.44 2.45 -22.77
N ARG A 445 11.74 2.62 -22.95
CA ARG A 445 12.79 1.97 -22.18
C ARG A 445 13.62 3.01 -21.41
N TRP A 446 13.79 2.81 -20.10
CA TRP A 446 14.71 3.55 -19.24
C TRP A 446 16.04 2.81 -19.15
N THR A 447 17.15 3.48 -19.48
CA THR A 447 18.50 2.91 -19.53
C THR A 447 19.33 3.11 -18.25
N GLY A 448 18.69 3.58 -17.16
CA GLY A 448 19.39 4.06 -15.97
C GLY A 448 19.66 5.56 -15.97
N SER A 449 19.63 6.21 -17.14
CA SER A 449 19.89 7.66 -17.27
C SER A 449 18.92 8.40 -18.17
N ALA A 450 18.34 7.74 -19.17
CA ALA A 450 17.45 8.36 -20.14
C ALA A 450 16.31 7.43 -20.59
N TRP A 451 15.18 8.02 -20.96
CA TRP A 451 14.10 7.34 -21.63
C TRP A 451 14.34 7.30 -23.14
N LEU A 452 14.21 6.13 -23.74
CA LEU A 452 14.30 5.89 -25.17
C LEU A 452 13.02 5.22 -25.69
N PRO A 453 12.49 5.61 -26.85
CA PRO A 453 11.36 4.91 -27.47
C PRO A 453 11.77 3.52 -27.94
N LEU A 454 10.83 2.57 -27.99
CA LEU A 454 11.00 1.30 -28.66
C LEU A 454 10.37 1.37 -30.07
N GLY A 455 11.21 1.44 -31.12
CA GLY A 455 10.73 1.64 -32.49
C GLY A 455 9.91 2.93 -32.62
N SER A 456 8.85 2.90 -33.40
CA SER A 456 7.89 4.02 -33.53
C SER A 456 6.78 4.03 -32.49
N GLY A 457 6.84 3.13 -31.49
CA GLY A 457 5.83 2.96 -30.45
C GLY A 457 4.58 2.19 -30.93
N SER A 458 3.48 2.35 -30.23
CA SER A 458 2.20 1.65 -30.42
C SER A 458 1.06 2.61 -30.75
N ASP A 459 0.10 2.19 -31.57
CA ASP A 459 -1.10 2.97 -31.93
C ASP A 459 -2.19 2.99 -30.85
N ALA A 460 -2.19 2.01 -29.90
CA ALA A 460 -3.09 1.98 -28.76
C ALA A 460 -2.37 1.49 -27.48
N ALA A 461 -3.08 1.41 -26.36
CA ALA A 461 -2.53 1.12 -25.03
C ALA A 461 -1.74 -0.19 -24.98
N VAL A 462 -0.59 -0.17 -24.28
CA VAL A 462 0.17 -1.35 -23.89
C VAL A 462 -0.22 -1.72 -22.46
N THR A 463 -0.78 -2.92 -22.29
CA THR A 463 -1.38 -3.37 -21.01
C THR A 463 -0.64 -4.52 -20.35
N ALA A 464 0.22 -5.22 -21.08
CA ALA A 464 1.03 -6.33 -20.58
C ALA A 464 2.45 -6.30 -21.14
N LEU A 465 3.43 -6.53 -20.27
CA LEU A 465 4.86 -6.60 -20.64
C LEU A 465 5.51 -7.76 -19.89
N THR A 466 6.33 -8.54 -20.58
CA THR A 466 7.16 -9.57 -19.98
C THR A 466 8.54 -9.61 -20.65
N SER A 467 9.60 -9.63 -19.85
CA SER A 467 10.97 -9.82 -20.33
C SER A 467 11.32 -11.31 -20.35
N LEU A 468 11.88 -11.77 -21.45
CA LEU A 468 12.42 -13.12 -21.59
C LEU A 468 13.88 -13.18 -21.08
N PRO A 469 14.38 -14.36 -20.69
CA PRO A 469 15.76 -14.51 -20.21
C PRO A 469 16.82 -14.08 -21.23
N ASN A 470 16.53 -14.20 -22.54
CA ASN A 470 17.39 -13.72 -23.62
C ASN A 470 17.34 -12.19 -23.85
N GLY A 471 16.57 -11.47 -23.04
CA GLY A 471 16.40 -10.01 -23.11
C GLY A 471 15.38 -9.53 -24.14
N GLU A 472 14.69 -10.40 -24.84
CA GLU A 472 13.54 -10.05 -25.67
C GLU A 472 12.33 -9.68 -24.82
N LEU A 473 11.35 -8.98 -25.42
CA LEU A 473 10.11 -8.61 -24.75
C LEU A 473 8.91 -9.20 -25.47
N LEU A 474 7.94 -9.67 -24.69
CA LEU A 474 6.58 -9.92 -25.15
C LEU A 474 5.72 -8.72 -24.71
N VAL A 475 4.95 -8.18 -25.66
CA VAL A 475 4.16 -6.97 -25.48
C VAL A 475 2.72 -7.26 -25.83
N GLY A 476 1.82 -7.12 -24.84
CA GLY A 476 0.38 -7.26 -25.01
C GLY A 476 -0.34 -5.91 -24.88
N GLY A 477 -1.46 -5.73 -25.56
CA GLY A 477 -2.22 -4.49 -25.51
C GLY A 477 -3.48 -4.47 -26.35
N GLU A 478 -3.94 -3.25 -26.65
CA GLU A 478 -5.13 -2.96 -27.45
C GLU A 478 -4.78 -2.57 -28.89
N PHE A 479 -3.49 -2.58 -29.23
CA PHE A 479 -2.95 -2.07 -30.48
C PHE A 479 -3.24 -2.96 -31.69
N ALA A 480 -3.41 -2.32 -32.84
CA ALA A 480 -3.39 -2.96 -34.16
C ALA A 480 -1.99 -2.94 -34.78
N THR A 481 -1.19 -1.92 -34.44
CA THR A 481 0.19 -1.78 -34.93
C THR A 481 1.13 -1.37 -33.80
N ILE A 482 2.36 -1.90 -33.83
CA ILE A 482 3.44 -1.52 -32.94
C ILE A 482 4.76 -1.52 -33.69
N GLY A 483 5.57 -0.45 -33.55
CA GLY A 483 6.83 -0.30 -34.28
C GLY A 483 6.67 -0.25 -35.81
N GLY A 484 5.48 0.11 -36.31
CA GLY A 484 5.14 0.07 -37.73
C GLY A 484 4.78 -1.33 -38.26
N VAL A 485 4.75 -2.35 -37.37
CA VAL A 485 4.40 -3.73 -37.77
C VAL A 485 2.94 -3.99 -37.41
N ALA A 486 2.17 -4.55 -38.34
CA ALA A 486 0.82 -5.03 -38.09
C ALA A 486 0.88 -6.22 -37.08
N SER A 487 0.38 -6.02 -35.87
CA SER A 487 0.47 -6.96 -34.76
C SER A 487 -0.71 -6.78 -33.82
N ARG A 488 -1.85 -7.38 -34.14
CA ARG A 488 -3.08 -7.23 -33.38
C ARG A 488 -2.94 -7.78 -31.94
N GLY A 489 -2.94 -6.88 -30.97
CA GLY A 489 -2.98 -7.18 -29.55
C GLY A 489 -1.70 -7.77 -28.95
N ILE A 490 -0.78 -8.34 -29.75
CA ILE A 490 0.44 -8.97 -29.23
C ILE A 490 1.61 -8.89 -30.20
N ALA A 491 2.81 -8.58 -29.66
CA ALA A 491 4.04 -8.53 -30.43
C ALA A 491 5.25 -9.01 -29.60
N ARG A 492 6.32 -9.38 -30.27
CA ARG A 492 7.64 -9.69 -29.68
C ARG A 492 8.65 -8.64 -30.12
N TRP A 493 9.42 -8.09 -29.18
CA TRP A 493 10.56 -7.21 -29.45
C TRP A 493 11.87 -8.02 -29.34
N ASN A 494 12.64 -8.13 -30.42
CA ASN A 494 13.88 -8.93 -30.48
C ASN A 494 15.14 -8.14 -30.08
N GLY A 495 15.00 -6.95 -29.54
CA GLY A 495 16.11 -6.04 -29.21
C GLY A 495 16.30 -4.94 -30.24
N VAL A 496 15.81 -5.11 -31.49
CA VAL A 496 15.98 -4.17 -32.65
C VAL A 496 14.62 -3.79 -33.22
N THR A 497 13.75 -4.75 -33.51
CA THR A 497 12.46 -4.53 -34.17
C THR A 497 11.33 -5.32 -33.49
N PHE A 498 10.09 -4.87 -33.71
CA PHE A 498 8.93 -5.66 -33.36
C PHE A 498 8.65 -6.73 -34.42
N LEU A 499 8.13 -7.87 -33.95
CA LEU A 499 7.68 -9.01 -34.75
C LEU A 499 6.26 -9.36 -34.33
N GLY A 500 5.35 -9.53 -35.27
CA GLY A 500 4.00 -10.01 -35.02
C GLY A 500 3.97 -11.54 -34.76
N LEU A 501 3.05 -12.00 -33.94
CA LEU A 501 2.81 -13.43 -33.69
C LEU A 501 1.62 -13.93 -34.52
N ALA A 502 1.91 -14.37 -35.75
CA ALA A 502 0.98 -15.03 -36.69
C ALA A 502 -0.51 -14.52 -36.62
N GLY A 503 -0.72 -13.25 -36.99
CA GLY A 503 -2.04 -12.64 -37.06
C GLY A 503 -2.54 -12.05 -35.73
N GLY A 504 -1.91 -12.38 -34.59
CA GLY A 504 -2.27 -11.84 -33.29
C GLY A 504 -3.62 -12.30 -32.74
N VAL A 505 -4.31 -11.47 -31.96
CA VAL A 505 -5.67 -11.72 -31.44
C VAL A 505 -6.65 -10.69 -32.03
N ASP A 506 -7.95 -11.02 -31.99
CA ASP A 506 -8.98 -10.15 -32.61
C ASP A 506 -9.37 -8.93 -31.74
N HIS A 507 -9.00 -8.88 -30.44
CA HIS A 507 -9.28 -7.76 -29.58
C HIS A 507 -8.06 -7.41 -28.70
N ARG A 508 -8.14 -7.44 -27.37
CA ARG A 508 -7.05 -6.97 -26.48
C ARG A 508 -6.41 -8.07 -25.65
N VAL A 509 -5.11 -7.98 -25.47
CA VAL A 509 -4.33 -8.82 -24.55
C VAL A 509 -4.08 -8.07 -23.24
N LEU A 510 -4.36 -8.72 -22.12
CA LEU A 510 -4.22 -8.16 -20.77
C LEU A 510 -3.19 -8.91 -19.91
N ALA A 511 -2.83 -10.14 -20.32
CA ALA A 511 -1.81 -10.95 -19.64
C ALA A 511 -0.99 -11.73 -20.66
N VAL A 512 0.33 -11.78 -20.46
CA VAL A 512 1.27 -12.56 -21.24
C VAL A 512 2.22 -13.28 -20.29
N LEU A 513 2.33 -14.60 -20.41
CA LEU A 513 3.14 -15.43 -19.54
C LEU A 513 3.97 -16.44 -20.36
N PRO A 514 5.29 -16.32 -20.37
CA PRO A 514 6.18 -17.38 -20.86
C PRO A 514 6.06 -18.61 -19.95
N LEU A 515 5.85 -19.78 -20.52
CA LEU A 515 5.79 -21.06 -19.81
C LEU A 515 7.16 -21.76 -19.81
N ARG A 516 7.33 -22.70 -18.88
CA ARG A 516 8.61 -23.44 -18.71
C ARG A 516 9.00 -24.31 -19.90
N ASP A 517 8.02 -24.71 -20.72
CA ASP A 517 8.22 -25.49 -21.95
C ASP A 517 8.61 -24.63 -23.17
N GLY A 518 8.73 -23.31 -22.97
CA GLY A 518 9.06 -22.34 -24.02
C GLY A 518 7.85 -21.81 -24.78
N THR A 519 6.64 -22.29 -24.53
CA THR A 519 5.42 -21.71 -25.09
C THR A 519 5.01 -20.42 -24.36
N VAL A 520 4.09 -19.64 -24.92
CA VAL A 520 3.59 -18.40 -24.32
C VAL A 520 2.10 -18.52 -24.12
N ALA A 521 1.65 -18.40 -22.89
CA ALA A 521 0.22 -18.27 -22.56
C ALA A 521 -0.20 -16.79 -22.68
N VAL A 522 -1.31 -16.56 -23.37
CA VAL A 522 -1.88 -15.23 -23.63
C VAL A 522 -3.30 -15.21 -23.10
N GLY A 523 -3.61 -14.20 -22.32
CA GLY A 523 -4.93 -13.95 -21.75
C GLY A 523 -5.43 -12.55 -22.07
N GLY A 524 -6.75 -12.39 -22.20
CA GLY A 524 -7.31 -11.09 -22.49
C GLY A 524 -8.81 -11.13 -22.73
N GLU A 525 -9.28 -10.22 -23.57
CA GLU A 525 -10.63 -10.17 -24.11
C GLU A 525 -10.53 -10.34 -25.62
N PHE A 526 -10.71 -11.54 -26.10
CA PHE A 526 -10.67 -11.89 -27.50
C PHE A 526 -11.47 -13.18 -27.78
N ALA A 527 -11.96 -13.34 -29.00
CA ALA A 527 -12.63 -14.53 -29.44
C ALA A 527 -11.74 -15.47 -30.24
N THR A 528 -10.73 -14.90 -30.95
CA THR A 528 -9.81 -15.67 -31.80
C THR A 528 -8.36 -15.25 -31.60
N ALA A 529 -7.44 -16.21 -31.75
CA ALA A 529 -6.00 -15.99 -31.81
C ALA A 529 -5.44 -16.63 -33.10
N GLY A 530 -4.80 -15.82 -34.00
CA GLY A 530 -4.33 -16.29 -35.30
C GLY A 530 -5.43 -16.89 -36.19
N GLY A 531 -6.68 -16.48 -36.00
CA GLY A 531 -7.85 -17.08 -36.66
C GLY A 531 -8.39 -18.36 -36.04
N VAL A 532 -7.73 -18.91 -34.99
CA VAL A 532 -8.22 -20.07 -34.23
C VAL A 532 -9.22 -19.58 -33.16
N PRO A 533 -10.41 -20.18 -33.03
CA PRO A 533 -11.32 -19.88 -31.95
C PRO A 533 -10.66 -20.18 -30.58
N ALA A 534 -10.44 -19.15 -29.77
CA ALA A 534 -9.67 -19.26 -28.53
C ALA A 534 -10.16 -18.21 -27.51
N ARG A 535 -11.38 -18.37 -27.04
CA ARG A 535 -12.06 -17.40 -26.17
C ARG A 535 -11.24 -17.05 -24.94
N ASN A 536 -10.70 -15.81 -24.89
CA ASN A 536 -10.01 -15.16 -23.81
C ASN A 536 -8.67 -15.79 -23.37
N ALA A 537 -8.29 -16.98 -23.87
CA ALA A 537 -7.03 -17.64 -23.52
C ALA A 537 -6.50 -18.51 -24.67
N ALA A 538 -5.22 -18.38 -25.02
CA ALA A 538 -4.53 -19.13 -26.07
C ALA A 538 -3.08 -19.40 -25.70
N LEU A 539 -2.46 -20.43 -26.33
CA LEU A 539 -1.03 -20.71 -26.30
C LEU A 539 -0.41 -20.39 -27.65
N TRP A 540 0.80 -19.84 -27.59
CA TRP A 540 1.67 -19.63 -28.76
C TRP A 540 2.95 -20.47 -28.59
N ASP A 541 3.24 -21.36 -29.54
CA ASP A 541 4.38 -22.30 -29.50
C ASP A 541 5.62 -21.82 -30.28
N GLY A 542 5.59 -20.61 -30.77
CA GLY A 542 6.63 -20.03 -31.64
C GLY A 542 6.33 -20.14 -33.13
N GLN A 543 5.33 -20.95 -33.54
CA GLN A 543 4.92 -21.18 -34.93
C GLN A 543 3.44 -20.90 -35.14
N GLY A 544 2.57 -21.33 -34.20
CA GLY A 544 1.13 -21.28 -34.32
C GLY A 544 0.39 -21.05 -33.01
N TRP A 545 -0.90 -20.77 -33.14
CA TRP A 545 -1.79 -20.59 -32.01
C TRP A 545 -2.57 -21.88 -31.71
N THR A 546 -2.70 -22.19 -30.43
CA THR A 546 -3.51 -23.30 -29.91
C THR A 546 -4.50 -22.78 -28.86
N ALA A 547 -5.77 -23.19 -29.00
CA ALA A 547 -6.79 -22.88 -28.02
C ALA A 547 -6.66 -23.74 -26.76
N LEU A 548 -6.96 -23.17 -25.61
CA LEU A 548 -7.09 -23.90 -24.34
C LEU A 548 -8.53 -24.40 -24.19
N ALA A 549 -8.87 -25.50 -24.85
CA ALA A 549 -10.22 -26.05 -25.03
C ALA A 549 -11.20 -24.99 -25.57
N ALA A 550 -12.36 -24.80 -24.94
CA ALA A 550 -13.34 -23.76 -25.32
C ALA A 550 -12.98 -22.34 -24.79
N GLY A 551 -11.79 -22.18 -24.21
CA GLY A 551 -11.36 -20.93 -23.56
C GLY A 551 -12.01 -20.71 -22.20
N THR A 552 -11.91 -19.47 -21.69
CA THR A 552 -12.52 -19.10 -20.40
C THR A 552 -13.85 -18.36 -20.58
N ARG A 553 -14.72 -18.41 -19.56
CA ARG A 553 -15.99 -17.67 -19.54
C ARG A 553 -15.85 -16.22 -19.11
N PHE A 554 -14.63 -15.82 -18.73
CA PHE A 554 -14.29 -14.49 -18.21
C PHE A 554 -13.11 -13.89 -18.99
N VAL A 555 -13.02 -12.59 -18.97
CA VAL A 555 -11.88 -11.82 -19.50
C VAL A 555 -10.66 -12.09 -18.61
N VAL A 556 -9.60 -12.66 -19.16
CA VAL A 556 -8.40 -13.02 -18.41
C VAL A 556 -7.54 -11.78 -18.14
N ARG A 557 -7.34 -11.45 -16.86
CA ARG A 557 -6.52 -10.31 -16.39
C ARG A 557 -5.14 -10.72 -15.93
N SER A 558 -4.99 -11.94 -15.43
CA SER A 558 -3.73 -12.44 -14.89
C SER A 558 -3.58 -13.93 -15.16
N LEU A 559 -2.35 -14.35 -15.40
CA LEU A 559 -1.96 -15.74 -15.65
C LEU A 559 -0.77 -16.10 -14.77
N VAL A 560 -0.73 -17.32 -14.25
CA VAL A 560 0.41 -17.87 -13.53
C VAL A 560 0.54 -19.36 -13.81
N GLN A 561 1.77 -19.85 -14.03
CA GLN A 561 2.05 -21.29 -14.12
C GLN A 561 2.46 -21.81 -12.74
N ARG A 562 1.73 -22.81 -12.26
CA ARG A 562 2.04 -23.49 -10.99
C ARG A 562 3.31 -24.34 -11.10
N PRO A 563 3.97 -24.68 -9.95
CA PRO A 563 5.12 -25.58 -9.95
C PRO A 563 4.86 -26.95 -10.61
N ASN A 564 3.65 -27.48 -10.52
CA ASN A 564 3.24 -28.74 -11.16
C ASN A 564 2.96 -28.65 -12.67
N GLY A 565 3.12 -27.45 -13.27
CA GLY A 565 2.87 -27.20 -14.69
C GLY A 565 1.50 -26.64 -15.03
N ASP A 566 0.52 -26.75 -14.14
CA ASP A 566 -0.83 -26.21 -14.38
C ASP A 566 -0.80 -24.70 -14.62
N LEU A 567 -1.67 -24.22 -15.50
CA LEU A 567 -1.87 -22.78 -15.70
C LEU A 567 -3.10 -22.32 -14.93
N VAL A 568 -2.98 -21.24 -14.16
CA VAL A 568 -4.12 -20.61 -13.49
C VAL A 568 -4.39 -19.26 -14.13
N ALA A 569 -5.66 -19.03 -14.45
CA ALA A 569 -6.18 -17.79 -15.01
C ALA A 569 -7.12 -17.12 -14.02
N GLY A 570 -6.89 -15.81 -13.77
CA GLY A 570 -7.77 -14.94 -13.00
C GLY A 570 -8.31 -13.80 -13.84
N GLY A 571 -9.51 -13.31 -13.54
CA GLY A 571 -10.05 -12.21 -14.33
C GLY A 571 -11.43 -11.72 -13.95
N THR A 572 -12.11 -11.06 -14.89
CA THR A 572 -13.40 -10.39 -14.71
C THR A 572 -14.49 -11.13 -15.50
N GLY A 573 -15.51 -11.63 -14.82
CA GLY A 573 -16.65 -12.33 -15.42
C GLY A 573 -17.97 -11.59 -15.21
N LEU A 574 -18.86 -11.72 -16.17
CA LEU A 574 -20.18 -11.06 -16.15
C LEU A 574 -21.23 -11.85 -15.37
N ASN A 575 -21.07 -13.17 -15.21
CA ASN A 575 -22.02 -14.05 -14.54
C ASN A 575 -21.43 -14.68 -13.28
N HIS A 576 -22.26 -14.87 -12.25
CA HIS A 576 -21.84 -15.33 -10.92
C HIS A 576 -22.19 -16.81 -10.64
N ALA A 577 -22.54 -17.57 -11.67
CA ALA A 577 -23.17 -18.88 -11.51
C ALA A 577 -22.20 -20.05 -11.28
N SER A 578 -20.87 -19.86 -11.50
CA SER A 578 -19.89 -20.96 -11.37
C SER A 578 -18.61 -20.50 -10.67
N PRO A 579 -18.00 -21.36 -9.84
CA PRO A 579 -16.66 -21.12 -9.25
C PRO A 579 -15.55 -20.88 -10.28
N THR A 580 -15.76 -21.31 -11.56
CA THR A 580 -14.81 -21.09 -12.66
C THR A 580 -15.00 -19.76 -13.38
N ASP A 581 -15.95 -18.93 -12.99
CA ASP A 581 -16.31 -17.72 -13.77
C ASP A 581 -15.31 -16.56 -13.60
N ARG A 582 -14.33 -16.63 -12.69
CA ARG A 582 -13.31 -15.60 -12.48
C ARG A 582 -11.93 -16.12 -12.10
N LEU A 583 -11.86 -17.40 -11.74
CA LEU A 583 -10.63 -18.07 -11.35
C LEU A 583 -10.70 -19.54 -11.75
N ALA A 584 -9.84 -19.95 -12.68
CA ALA A 584 -9.84 -21.30 -13.22
C ALA A 584 -8.43 -21.85 -13.41
N ARG A 585 -8.27 -23.15 -13.26
CA ARG A 585 -7.05 -23.92 -13.46
C ARG A 585 -7.17 -24.76 -14.73
N TRP A 586 -6.17 -24.68 -15.57
CA TRP A 586 -5.97 -25.53 -16.75
C TRP A 586 -4.92 -26.60 -16.44
N ASP A 587 -5.26 -27.88 -16.56
CA ASP A 587 -4.42 -29.03 -16.26
C ASP A 587 -3.69 -29.63 -17.46
N GLY A 588 -3.77 -28.95 -18.62
CA GLY A 588 -3.32 -29.44 -19.92
C GLY A 588 -4.43 -29.97 -20.81
N THR A 589 -5.62 -30.26 -20.25
CA THR A 589 -6.77 -30.85 -20.98
C THR A 589 -8.08 -30.10 -20.77
N ALA A 590 -8.34 -29.62 -19.56
CA ALA A 590 -9.61 -28.99 -19.19
C ALA A 590 -9.43 -27.87 -18.17
N TRP A 591 -10.38 -26.90 -18.21
CA TRP A 591 -10.53 -25.87 -17.19
C TRP A 591 -11.34 -26.39 -15.99
N SER A 592 -10.83 -26.22 -14.81
CA SER A 592 -11.46 -26.59 -13.54
C SER A 592 -11.41 -25.46 -12.51
N ALA A 593 -12.24 -25.53 -11.47
CA ALA A 593 -12.25 -24.52 -10.40
C ALA A 593 -10.98 -24.61 -9.53
N VAL A 594 -10.56 -23.48 -8.96
CA VAL A 594 -9.56 -23.41 -7.88
C VAL A 594 -10.31 -23.22 -6.56
N GLY A 595 -10.56 -24.34 -5.86
CA GLY A 595 -11.37 -24.32 -4.64
C GLY A 595 -12.79 -23.81 -4.87
N SER A 596 -13.26 -22.90 -4.02
CA SER A 596 -14.57 -22.25 -4.12
C SER A 596 -14.66 -21.18 -5.22
N GLY A 597 -13.55 -20.85 -5.89
CA GLY A 597 -13.48 -19.72 -6.82
C GLY A 597 -13.49 -18.38 -6.12
N ALA A 598 -13.81 -17.31 -6.86
CA ALA A 598 -13.89 -15.94 -6.38
C ALA A 598 -15.27 -15.30 -6.70
N ASN A 599 -15.81 -14.51 -5.73
CA ASN A 599 -17.12 -13.86 -5.89
C ASN A 599 -17.06 -12.51 -6.67
N ALA A 600 -15.89 -11.98 -6.93
CA ALA A 600 -15.65 -10.80 -7.77
C ALA A 600 -14.33 -10.93 -8.55
N SER A 601 -13.90 -9.89 -9.26
CA SER A 601 -12.74 -9.89 -10.15
C SER A 601 -11.45 -10.30 -9.45
N VAL A 602 -10.67 -11.17 -10.10
CA VAL A 602 -9.28 -11.49 -9.76
C VAL A 602 -8.36 -10.74 -10.72
N LEU A 603 -7.60 -9.78 -10.20
CA LEU A 603 -6.80 -8.86 -11.01
C LEU A 603 -5.32 -9.25 -11.05
N GLY A 604 -4.81 -9.93 -10.03
CA GLY A 604 -3.43 -10.38 -9.95
C GLY A 604 -3.32 -11.77 -9.35
N LEU A 605 -2.37 -12.56 -9.88
CA LEU A 605 -2.01 -13.90 -9.42
C LEU A 605 -0.50 -14.01 -9.32
N ALA A 606 0.02 -14.67 -8.29
CA ALA A 606 1.43 -14.99 -8.13
C ALA A 606 1.60 -16.30 -7.36
N ASN A 607 2.73 -17.00 -7.57
CA ASN A 607 3.13 -18.11 -6.70
C ASN A 607 4.10 -17.60 -5.63
N LEU A 608 3.90 -18.04 -4.39
CA LEU A 608 4.92 -17.94 -3.36
C LEU A 608 6.03 -19.00 -3.61
N PRO A 609 7.23 -18.80 -3.07
CA PRO A 609 8.35 -19.74 -3.28
C PRO A 609 8.03 -21.18 -2.85
N GLY A 610 7.21 -21.36 -1.81
CA GLY A 610 6.71 -22.68 -1.37
C GLY A 610 5.64 -23.30 -2.27
N GLY A 611 5.31 -22.64 -3.40
CA GLY A 611 4.36 -23.16 -4.37
C GLY A 611 2.90 -22.74 -4.14
N ASP A 612 2.56 -22.09 -3.05
CA ASP A 612 1.19 -21.60 -2.82
C ASP A 612 0.83 -20.48 -3.80
N LEU A 613 -0.46 -20.41 -4.15
CA LEU A 613 -0.97 -19.37 -5.04
C LEU A 613 -1.51 -18.20 -4.22
N VAL A 614 -1.17 -16.98 -4.61
CA VAL A 614 -1.78 -15.76 -4.09
C VAL A 614 -2.65 -15.13 -5.16
N ALA A 615 -3.82 -14.69 -4.76
CA ALA A 615 -4.77 -13.95 -5.58
C ALA A 615 -5.09 -12.59 -4.95
N VAL A 616 -5.18 -11.55 -5.78
CA VAL A 616 -5.60 -10.19 -5.38
C VAL A 616 -6.65 -9.65 -6.34
N GLY A 617 -7.57 -8.81 -5.84
CA GLY A 617 -8.64 -8.26 -6.70
C GLY A 617 -9.71 -7.49 -5.94
N GLU A 618 -10.94 -7.61 -6.44
CA GLU A 618 -12.14 -6.97 -5.88
C GLU A 618 -12.97 -7.91 -5.00
N PHE A 619 -12.61 -9.20 -4.95
CA PHE A 619 -13.38 -10.23 -4.26
C PHE A 619 -13.37 -10.07 -2.74
N THR A 620 -14.47 -10.52 -2.11
CA THR A 620 -14.57 -10.63 -0.65
C THR A 620 -14.57 -12.09 -0.17
N VAL A 621 -14.66 -13.03 -1.10
CA VAL A 621 -14.54 -14.49 -0.90
C VAL A 621 -13.71 -15.01 -2.09
N PRO A 622 -12.65 -15.76 -1.84
CA PRO A 622 -12.15 -16.36 -0.61
C PRO A 622 -11.13 -15.46 0.15
N GLY A 623 -11.51 -14.76 1.14
CA GLY A 623 -10.68 -13.74 1.80
C GLY A 623 -11.00 -12.35 1.26
N ASN A 624 -10.66 -11.30 1.99
CA ASN A 624 -11.06 -9.94 1.65
C ASN A 624 -10.01 -9.29 0.74
N ARG A 625 -10.17 -9.43 -0.59
CA ARG A 625 -9.34 -8.88 -1.69
C ARG A 625 -7.92 -9.41 -1.80
N LEU A 626 -7.45 -10.21 -0.82
CA LEU A 626 -6.14 -10.85 -0.83
C LEU A 626 -6.26 -12.24 -0.17
N ALA A 627 -5.95 -13.29 -0.92
CA ALA A 627 -6.11 -14.66 -0.46
C ALA A 627 -4.97 -15.57 -0.91
N ARG A 628 -4.67 -16.61 -0.11
CA ARG A 628 -3.68 -17.66 -0.36
C ARG A 628 -4.37 -19.01 -0.53
N TRP A 629 -3.99 -19.74 -1.56
CA TRP A 629 -4.40 -21.12 -1.85
C TRP A 629 -3.23 -22.07 -1.63
N ASN A 630 -3.34 -22.98 -0.68
CA ASN A 630 -2.28 -23.95 -0.31
C ASN A 630 -2.36 -25.26 -1.10
N GLY A 631 -3.18 -25.34 -2.16
CA GLY A 631 -3.44 -26.57 -2.92
C GLY A 631 -4.74 -27.27 -2.52
N SER A 632 -5.30 -27.02 -1.34
CA SER A 632 -6.53 -27.64 -0.81
C SER A 632 -7.57 -26.62 -0.31
N SER A 633 -7.14 -25.54 0.31
CA SER A 633 -8.02 -24.53 0.91
C SER A 633 -7.51 -23.10 0.72
N TRP A 634 -8.45 -22.15 0.72
CA TRP A 634 -8.16 -20.72 0.74
C TRP A 634 -8.03 -20.21 2.17
N SER A 635 -7.11 -19.28 2.39
CA SER A 635 -6.96 -18.52 3.64
C SER A 635 -6.68 -17.04 3.33
N SER A 636 -7.04 -16.12 4.23
CA SER A 636 -6.63 -14.72 4.11
C SER A 636 -5.14 -14.56 4.39
N LEU A 637 -4.48 -13.65 3.65
CA LEU A 637 -3.10 -13.20 3.93
C LEU A 637 -3.07 -11.86 4.68
N GLY A 638 -4.23 -11.28 4.97
CA GLY A 638 -4.44 -9.95 5.50
C GLY A 638 -5.42 -9.21 4.58
N ASP A 639 -6.48 -8.69 5.19
CA ASP A 639 -7.56 -8.05 4.44
C ASP A 639 -7.11 -6.69 3.91
N LEU A 640 -7.51 -6.37 2.67
CA LEU A 640 -7.36 -5.04 2.10
C LEU A 640 -8.68 -4.27 2.24
N ASP A 641 -8.59 -2.98 2.60
CA ASP A 641 -9.77 -2.10 2.69
C ASP A 641 -10.32 -1.65 1.32
N ALA A 642 -9.50 -1.71 0.25
CA ALA A 642 -9.91 -1.45 -1.13
C ALA A 642 -9.19 -2.38 -2.12
N THR A 643 -9.44 -2.21 -3.43
CA THR A 643 -9.00 -3.11 -4.50
C THR A 643 -7.48 -3.25 -4.58
N GLY A 644 -6.97 -4.48 -4.56
CA GLY A 644 -5.61 -4.79 -4.97
C GLY A 644 -5.56 -5.09 -6.49
N ARG A 645 -4.57 -4.52 -7.20
CA ARG A 645 -4.47 -4.58 -8.67
C ARG A 645 -3.34 -5.44 -9.19
N ALA A 646 -2.22 -5.49 -8.49
CA ALA A 646 -1.04 -6.22 -8.94
C ALA A 646 -0.32 -6.91 -7.79
N LEU A 647 0.33 -8.02 -8.12
CA LEU A 647 1.20 -8.80 -7.23
C LEU A 647 2.56 -8.96 -7.86
N ALA A 648 3.61 -8.95 -7.01
CA ALA A 648 4.92 -9.42 -7.39
C ALA A 648 5.54 -10.19 -6.22
N VAL A 649 6.29 -11.24 -6.52
CA VAL A 649 6.98 -12.07 -5.53
C VAL A 649 8.44 -12.20 -5.92
N THR A 650 9.34 -11.94 -4.97
CA THR A 650 10.78 -12.14 -5.18
C THR A 650 11.19 -13.58 -4.86
N ALA A 651 12.34 -14.00 -5.37
CA ALA A 651 12.93 -15.29 -5.01
C ALA A 651 13.24 -15.40 -3.51
N ALA A 652 13.49 -14.26 -2.84
CA ALA A 652 13.68 -14.18 -1.38
C ALA A 652 12.36 -14.28 -0.58
N GLY A 653 11.22 -14.48 -1.24
CA GLY A 653 9.91 -14.60 -0.57
C GLY A 653 9.32 -13.28 -0.12
N GLU A 654 9.66 -12.17 -0.76
CA GLU A 654 8.96 -10.92 -0.51
C GLU A 654 7.72 -10.84 -1.40
N LEU A 655 6.57 -10.55 -0.82
CA LEU A 655 5.31 -10.32 -1.52
C LEU A 655 5.02 -8.83 -1.59
N PHE A 656 4.83 -8.32 -2.78
CA PHE A 656 4.37 -6.95 -3.04
C PHE A 656 2.94 -6.97 -3.53
N VAL A 657 2.12 -6.06 -3.01
CA VAL A 657 0.74 -5.81 -3.44
C VAL A 657 0.61 -4.35 -3.78
N ALA A 658 0.16 -4.03 -5.00
CA ALA A 658 -0.12 -2.66 -5.42
C ALA A 658 -1.60 -2.49 -5.76
N GLY A 659 -2.19 -1.29 -5.53
CA GLY A 659 -3.61 -1.08 -5.79
C GLY A 659 -4.16 0.26 -5.32
N GLU A 660 -5.38 0.24 -4.81
CA GLU A 660 -6.16 1.40 -4.34
C GLU A 660 -6.30 1.47 -2.81
N PHE A 661 -5.94 0.40 -2.11
CA PHE A 661 -6.11 0.24 -0.66
C PHE A 661 -5.27 1.24 0.15
N THR A 662 -5.67 1.47 1.39
CA THR A 662 -4.92 2.26 2.36
C THR A 662 -4.45 1.41 3.55
N MET A 663 -5.09 0.25 3.75
CA MET A 663 -4.78 -0.69 4.83
C MET A 663 -4.56 -2.10 4.29
N VAL A 664 -3.64 -2.83 4.92
CA VAL A 664 -3.48 -4.27 4.80
C VAL A 664 -3.43 -4.87 6.21
N ALA A 665 -4.32 -5.82 6.48
CA ALA A 665 -4.53 -6.33 7.84
C ALA A 665 -4.78 -5.16 8.83
N ASP A 666 -3.93 -5.02 9.83
CA ASP A 666 -3.97 -3.99 10.87
C ASP A 666 -2.94 -2.85 10.64
N ARG A 667 -2.37 -2.74 9.43
CA ARG A 667 -1.31 -1.77 9.13
C ARG A 667 -1.70 -0.80 8.03
N VAL A 668 -1.29 0.45 8.21
CA VAL A 668 -1.38 1.46 7.15
C VAL A 668 -0.34 1.14 6.07
N SER A 669 -0.79 1.12 4.82
CA SER A 669 0.05 0.76 3.67
C SER A 669 -0.61 1.28 2.40
N ALA A 670 -0.58 2.61 2.21
CA ALA A 670 -1.32 3.26 1.13
C ALA A 670 -0.82 2.82 -0.26
N ARG A 671 -1.64 2.10 -0.97
CA ARG A 671 -1.52 1.66 -2.38
C ARG A 671 -0.36 0.72 -2.70
N LEU A 672 0.58 0.53 -1.77
CA LEU A 672 1.69 -0.41 -1.91
C LEU A 672 1.99 -1.06 -0.57
N ALA A 673 1.81 -2.37 -0.49
CA ALA A 673 2.14 -3.18 0.68
C ALA A 673 3.27 -4.16 0.36
N ARG A 674 4.12 -4.43 1.36
CA ARG A 674 5.19 -5.42 1.29
C ARG A 674 5.09 -6.35 2.48
N ALA A 675 5.11 -7.65 2.22
CA ALA A 675 5.24 -8.66 3.26
C ALA A 675 6.53 -9.46 3.06
N VAL A 676 7.12 -9.90 4.16
CA VAL A 676 8.29 -10.77 4.17
C VAL A 676 7.93 -12.09 4.85
N ALA A 677 8.60 -13.16 4.45
CA ALA A 677 8.46 -14.43 5.12
C ALA A 677 8.91 -14.32 6.59
N ALA A 678 8.18 -14.92 7.51
CA ALA A 678 8.55 -14.93 8.93
C ALA A 678 9.83 -15.74 9.18
N ALA A 679 10.09 -16.74 8.34
CA ALA A 679 11.32 -17.54 8.34
C ALA A 679 11.84 -17.67 6.90
N PRO A 680 12.64 -16.71 6.41
CA PRO A 680 13.10 -16.71 5.03
C PRO A 680 14.11 -17.85 4.77
N ALA A 681 14.04 -18.45 3.58
CA ALA A 681 15.09 -19.32 3.09
C ALA A 681 16.34 -18.48 2.76
N THR A 682 17.52 -19.00 3.08
CA THR A 682 18.78 -18.29 2.81
C THR A 682 19.83 -19.20 2.19
N ALA A 683 20.74 -18.58 1.43
CA ALA A 683 21.97 -19.20 0.97
C ALA A 683 23.12 -18.21 1.19
N THR A 684 24.03 -18.51 2.10
CA THR A 684 25.15 -17.61 2.46
C THR A 684 26.49 -18.31 2.21
N ASN A 685 27.50 -17.53 1.84
CA ASN A 685 28.84 -18.10 1.65
C ASN A 685 29.44 -18.56 2.99
N ALA A 686 29.86 -19.82 3.05
CA ALA A 686 30.43 -20.47 4.24
C ALA A 686 31.95 -20.64 4.15
N GLY A 687 32.55 -20.47 2.96
CA GLY A 687 33.98 -20.64 2.76
C GLY A 687 34.44 -20.40 1.34
N ALA A 688 35.70 -20.12 1.16
CA ALA A 688 36.33 -19.93 -0.15
C ALA A 688 36.69 -21.25 -0.84
N GLY A 689 36.54 -21.31 -2.16
CA GLY A 689 37.00 -22.44 -2.99
C GLY A 689 38.43 -22.31 -3.44
N CYS A 690 38.91 -23.33 -4.13
CA CYS A 690 40.19 -23.31 -4.86
C CYS A 690 39.95 -23.57 -6.36
N PRO A 691 40.71 -22.94 -7.26
CA PRO A 691 40.44 -23.01 -8.68
C PRO A 691 40.73 -24.38 -9.29
N ALA A 692 39.95 -24.76 -10.30
CA ALA A 692 40.24 -25.85 -11.24
C ALA A 692 41.15 -25.34 -12.38
N SER A 693 41.50 -26.21 -13.33
CA SER A 693 42.28 -25.82 -14.52
C SER A 693 41.59 -24.74 -15.37
N SER A 694 40.26 -24.68 -15.33
CA SER A 694 39.41 -23.67 -15.95
C SER A 694 39.30 -22.34 -15.18
N GLY A 695 39.92 -22.22 -14.00
CA GLY A 695 39.83 -21.07 -13.11
C GLY A 695 38.93 -21.26 -11.89
N ALA A 696 38.48 -20.16 -11.28
CA ALA A 696 37.62 -20.20 -10.11
C ALA A 696 36.29 -20.93 -10.42
N LEU A 697 35.79 -21.70 -9.43
CA LEU A 697 34.55 -22.50 -9.50
C LEU A 697 33.45 -21.79 -8.73
N PRO A 698 32.69 -20.84 -9.36
CA PRO A 698 31.59 -20.15 -8.66
C PRO A 698 30.45 -21.13 -8.41
N PHE A 699 30.08 -21.27 -7.14
CA PHE A 699 28.96 -22.13 -6.71
C PHE A 699 27.89 -21.23 -6.08
N ALA A 700 26.65 -21.38 -6.53
CA ALA A 700 25.51 -20.58 -6.10
C ALA A 700 24.22 -21.41 -6.03
N ALA A 701 23.31 -20.99 -5.17
CA ALA A 701 21.94 -21.44 -5.21
C ALA A 701 21.20 -20.63 -6.29
N THR A 702 20.69 -21.30 -7.30
CA THR A 702 19.86 -20.70 -8.36
C THR A 702 18.39 -20.64 -7.97
N SER A 703 17.97 -21.48 -7.00
CA SER A 703 16.75 -21.28 -6.21
C SER A 703 17.04 -21.51 -4.72
N LEU A 704 16.37 -20.76 -3.83
CA LEU A 704 16.53 -20.90 -2.39
C LEU A 704 15.72 -22.09 -1.85
N PRO A 705 16.16 -22.72 -0.73
CA PRO A 705 15.56 -23.93 -0.17
C PRO A 705 14.27 -23.64 0.61
N TRP A 706 13.19 -23.31 -0.07
CA TRP A 706 11.88 -23.11 0.52
C TRP A 706 11.16 -24.45 0.73
N LEU A 707 10.44 -24.59 1.86
CA LEU A 707 9.59 -25.76 2.09
C LEU A 707 8.60 -25.95 0.93
N ALA A 708 8.40 -27.20 0.53
CA ALA A 708 7.61 -27.63 -0.62
C ALA A 708 8.09 -27.08 -1.98
N GLY A 709 9.17 -26.32 -2.02
CA GLY A 709 9.77 -25.76 -3.24
C GLY A 709 10.99 -26.55 -3.75
N PRO A 710 11.48 -26.27 -4.96
CA PRO A 710 12.75 -26.79 -5.43
C PRO A 710 13.91 -26.00 -4.79
N CYS A 711 14.99 -26.68 -4.48
CA CYS A 711 16.31 -26.07 -4.23
C CYS A 711 17.24 -26.48 -5.38
N GLU A 712 17.75 -25.50 -6.10
CA GLU A 712 18.63 -25.71 -7.24
C GLU A 712 19.99 -25.06 -6.97
N LEU A 713 21.05 -25.82 -7.18
CA LEU A 713 22.44 -25.42 -6.99
C LEU A 713 23.20 -25.58 -8.31
N ALA A 714 24.05 -24.62 -8.62
CA ALA A 714 24.87 -24.65 -9.84
C ALA A 714 26.33 -24.28 -9.53
N CYS A 715 27.25 -25.00 -10.15
CA CYS A 715 28.68 -24.70 -10.16
C CYS A 715 29.11 -24.37 -11.59
N GLY A 716 29.63 -23.16 -11.83
CA GLY A 716 30.17 -22.72 -13.11
C GLY A 716 31.66 -23.05 -13.27
N ASN A 717 32.19 -22.83 -14.48
CA ASN A 717 33.58 -23.06 -14.87
C ASN A 717 34.12 -24.50 -14.62
N VAL A 718 33.21 -25.48 -14.66
CA VAL A 718 33.61 -26.88 -14.50
C VAL A 718 34.23 -27.38 -15.83
N PRO A 719 35.47 -27.91 -15.82
CA PRO A 719 36.10 -28.43 -17.02
C PRO A 719 35.28 -29.54 -17.69
N MET A 720 35.23 -29.60 -19.02
CA MET A 720 34.33 -30.50 -19.76
C MET A 720 34.66 -31.99 -19.55
N HIS A 721 35.90 -32.31 -19.14
CA HIS A 721 36.39 -33.68 -18.90
C HIS A 721 36.55 -33.99 -17.40
N ALA A 722 35.95 -33.18 -16.53
CA ALA A 722 35.96 -33.38 -15.09
C ALA A 722 34.69 -34.11 -14.61
N LEU A 723 34.79 -34.70 -13.43
CA LEU A 723 33.64 -35.17 -12.66
C LEU A 723 33.33 -34.17 -11.57
N ALA A 724 32.10 -33.67 -11.49
CA ALA A 724 31.65 -32.79 -10.42
C ALA A 724 30.87 -33.60 -9.37
N ALA A 725 31.15 -33.35 -8.10
CA ALA A 725 30.47 -33.96 -6.97
C ALA A 725 29.98 -32.89 -6.00
N LEU A 726 28.67 -32.87 -5.75
CA LEU A 726 28.10 -32.03 -4.67
C LEU A 726 28.26 -32.76 -3.35
N VAL A 727 28.94 -32.15 -2.40
CA VAL A 727 29.04 -32.60 -1.01
C VAL A 727 28.08 -31.81 -0.16
N VAL A 728 27.24 -32.49 0.60
CA VAL A 728 26.28 -31.86 1.52
C VAL A 728 26.47 -32.46 2.92
N GLY A 729 26.46 -31.60 3.91
CA GLY A 729 26.59 -31.99 5.29
C GLY A 729 25.87 -31.03 6.25
N THR A 730 25.69 -31.46 7.48
CA THR A 730 24.98 -30.68 8.52
C THR A 730 25.90 -29.76 9.33
N ALA A 731 27.22 -29.92 9.20
CA ALA A 731 28.21 -29.14 9.93
C ALA A 731 29.31 -28.58 9.02
N VAL A 732 29.90 -27.44 9.42
CA VAL A 732 31.11 -26.89 8.81
C VAL A 732 32.34 -27.52 9.48
N THR A 733 33.13 -28.29 8.73
CA THR A 733 34.30 -29.02 9.26
C THR A 733 35.64 -28.41 8.86
N ALA A 734 35.69 -27.71 7.73
CA ALA A 734 36.87 -27.00 7.20
C ALA A 734 38.14 -27.89 7.12
N GLN A 735 38.04 -29.03 6.46
CA GLN A 735 39.14 -29.99 6.35
C GLN A 735 39.97 -29.78 5.07
N PRO A 736 41.30 -29.81 5.11
CA PRO A 736 42.12 -29.71 3.89
C PRO A 736 41.85 -30.91 2.96
N LEU A 737 41.57 -30.65 1.69
CA LEU A 737 41.33 -31.70 0.68
C LEU A 737 42.56 -32.59 0.49
N ALA A 738 43.76 -32.08 0.69
CA ALA A 738 45.01 -32.85 0.65
C ALA A 738 45.07 -33.95 1.72
N ALA A 739 44.20 -33.92 2.75
CA ALA A 739 44.04 -35.00 3.72
C ALA A 739 43.29 -36.19 3.15
N PHE A 740 42.53 -36.00 2.09
CA PHE A 740 41.74 -37.03 1.42
C PHE A 740 42.45 -37.55 0.16
N ASP A 741 43.08 -36.66 -0.61
CA ASP A 741 43.82 -37.03 -1.83
C ASP A 741 45.00 -36.10 -2.06
N PRO A 742 46.22 -36.64 -2.31
CA PRO A 742 47.44 -35.86 -2.58
C PRO A 742 47.37 -35.02 -3.86
N ALA A 743 46.47 -35.35 -4.80
CA ALA A 743 46.21 -34.56 -6.01
C ALA A 743 45.51 -33.23 -5.74
N ALA A 744 44.97 -32.99 -4.53
CA ALA A 744 44.35 -31.74 -4.15
C ALA A 744 45.41 -30.68 -3.88
N ALA A 745 45.17 -29.44 -4.37
CA ALA A 745 46.05 -28.29 -4.06
C ALA A 745 46.09 -28.01 -2.55
N PRO A 746 47.24 -27.63 -1.98
CA PRO A 746 47.39 -27.47 -0.51
C PRO A 746 46.42 -26.44 0.13
N ALA A 747 45.94 -25.48 -0.64
CA ALA A 747 45.01 -24.44 -0.18
C ALA A 747 43.53 -24.87 -0.31
N CYS A 748 43.23 -26.06 -0.86
CA CYS A 748 41.85 -26.51 -1.03
C CYS A 748 41.29 -27.05 0.28
N THR A 749 40.07 -26.59 0.61
CA THR A 749 39.38 -26.94 1.85
C THR A 749 37.99 -27.52 1.53
N LEU A 750 37.64 -28.65 2.15
CA LEU A 750 36.29 -29.17 2.23
C LEU A 750 35.62 -28.61 3.47
N TYR A 751 34.58 -27.83 3.27
CA TYR A 751 33.85 -27.18 4.38
C TYR A 751 32.72 -28.05 4.94
N PRO A 752 31.84 -28.70 4.11
CA PRO A 752 30.78 -29.53 4.65
C PRO A 752 31.34 -30.82 5.29
N SER A 753 30.69 -31.28 6.35
CA SER A 753 30.80 -32.70 6.74
C SER A 753 30.29 -33.58 5.59
N PRO A 754 31.04 -34.61 5.17
CA PRO A 754 30.71 -35.38 3.93
C PRO A 754 29.63 -36.44 4.19
N GLU A 755 28.39 -36.01 4.44
CA GLU A 755 27.27 -36.92 4.76
C GLU A 755 26.58 -37.43 3.49
N VAL A 756 26.46 -36.55 2.45
CA VAL A 756 25.87 -36.89 1.16
C VAL A 756 26.78 -36.45 0.03
N LEU A 757 26.96 -37.31 -0.96
CA LEU A 757 27.72 -37.06 -2.19
C LEU A 757 26.85 -37.31 -3.41
N LEU A 758 26.67 -36.30 -4.26
CA LEU A 758 25.87 -36.38 -5.48
C LEU A 758 26.75 -36.09 -6.70
N LEU A 759 26.88 -37.04 -7.61
CA LEU A 759 27.70 -36.87 -8.80
C LEU A 759 26.92 -36.24 -9.96
N ALA A 760 27.60 -35.38 -10.73
CA ALA A 760 27.11 -34.84 -11.98
C ALA A 760 28.21 -34.77 -13.05
N LEU A 761 27.84 -35.03 -14.28
CA LEU A 761 28.68 -34.72 -15.44
C LEU A 761 28.45 -33.29 -15.90
N PRO A 762 29.50 -32.50 -16.09
CA PRO A 762 29.33 -31.12 -16.50
C PRO A 762 28.76 -31.03 -17.92
N ALA A 763 27.83 -30.10 -18.13
CA ALA A 763 27.27 -29.75 -19.42
C ALA A 763 27.55 -28.29 -19.71
N ALA A 764 28.09 -27.97 -20.88
CA ALA A 764 28.42 -26.58 -21.28
C ALA A 764 29.26 -25.82 -20.23
N GLY A 765 30.16 -26.47 -19.53
CA GLY A 765 31.03 -25.86 -18.52
C GLY A 765 30.36 -25.61 -17.16
N SER A 766 29.21 -26.23 -16.89
CA SER A 766 28.56 -26.16 -15.57
C SER A 766 28.06 -27.51 -15.08
N ALA A 767 27.96 -27.68 -13.77
CA ALA A 767 27.30 -28.80 -13.10
C ALA A 767 26.13 -28.27 -12.28
N GLN A 768 25.00 -29.00 -12.32
CA GLN A 768 23.75 -28.57 -11.66
C GLN A 768 23.14 -29.71 -10.86
N TRP A 769 22.56 -29.38 -9.73
CA TRP A 769 21.84 -30.29 -8.86
C TRP A 769 20.52 -29.68 -8.44
N GLY A 770 19.44 -30.45 -8.47
CA GLY A 770 18.12 -30.00 -8.01
C GLY A 770 17.51 -31.08 -7.10
N PHE A 771 16.91 -30.66 -6.01
CA PHE A 771 16.16 -31.52 -5.10
C PHE A 771 14.92 -30.77 -4.56
N ALA A 772 13.86 -31.56 -4.27
CA ALA A 772 12.66 -31.01 -3.67
C ALA A 772 12.84 -30.90 -2.15
N VAL A 773 12.53 -29.74 -1.59
CA VAL A 773 12.53 -29.56 -0.14
C VAL A 773 11.21 -30.12 0.42
N PRO A 774 11.24 -30.94 1.50
CA PRO A 774 9.99 -31.44 2.11
C PRO A 774 9.05 -30.32 2.54
N ALA A 775 7.74 -30.60 2.51
CA ALA A 775 6.70 -29.63 2.93
C ALA A 775 6.51 -29.58 4.46
N ASP A 776 7.22 -30.42 5.23
CA ASP A 776 7.04 -30.53 6.66
C ASP A 776 7.57 -29.29 7.39
N PRO A 777 6.73 -28.58 8.17
CA PRO A 777 7.13 -27.39 8.95
C PRO A 777 8.26 -27.63 9.96
N ALA A 778 8.49 -28.88 10.37
CA ALA A 778 9.59 -29.23 11.28
C ALA A 778 10.98 -28.90 10.69
N PHE A 779 11.09 -28.74 9.38
CA PHE A 779 12.34 -28.38 8.72
C PHE A 779 12.61 -26.87 8.63
N VAL A 780 11.71 -25.99 9.10
CA VAL A 780 11.94 -24.56 9.11
C VAL A 780 13.16 -24.23 9.96
N GLY A 781 14.10 -23.46 9.38
CA GLY A 781 15.34 -23.08 10.05
C GLY A 781 16.43 -24.15 10.10
N VAL A 782 16.16 -25.37 9.60
CA VAL A 782 17.22 -26.38 9.44
C VAL A 782 18.26 -25.88 8.45
N THR A 783 19.52 -26.02 8.80
CA THR A 783 20.66 -25.58 7.99
C THR A 783 21.48 -26.76 7.52
N PHE A 784 22.04 -26.67 6.32
CA PHE A 784 23.02 -27.58 5.79
C PHE A 784 24.07 -26.84 4.99
N VAL A 785 25.25 -27.46 4.83
CA VAL A 785 26.37 -26.86 4.09
C VAL A 785 26.58 -27.66 2.81
N ALA A 786 26.75 -26.98 1.69
CA ALA A 786 26.94 -27.58 0.38
C ALA A 786 28.20 -27.00 -0.29
N GLN A 787 28.96 -27.85 -0.99
CA GLN A 787 30.15 -27.47 -1.75
C GLN A 787 30.32 -28.42 -2.94
N THR A 788 30.80 -27.95 -4.07
CA THR A 788 31.14 -28.78 -5.23
C THR A 788 32.61 -29.12 -5.19
N LEU A 789 32.94 -30.42 -5.30
CA LEU A 789 34.26 -30.91 -5.63
C LEU A 789 34.37 -31.21 -7.14
N VAL A 790 35.48 -30.85 -7.75
CA VAL A 790 35.76 -31.09 -9.16
C VAL A 790 37.01 -31.91 -9.29
N ALA A 791 36.87 -33.14 -9.84
CA ALA A 791 37.97 -34.08 -10.10
C ALA A 791 38.29 -34.06 -11.60
N GLU A 792 39.51 -33.68 -11.96
CA GLU A 792 40.00 -33.67 -13.33
C GLU A 792 40.91 -34.92 -13.57
N PHE A 793 40.68 -35.62 -14.66
CA PHE A 793 41.37 -36.85 -15.01
C PHE A 793 42.23 -36.67 -16.26
N GLY A 794 43.45 -37.25 -16.24
CA GLY A 794 44.34 -37.31 -17.38
C GLY A 794 45.01 -38.71 -17.45
N ALA A 795 45.04 -39.30 -18.65
CA ALA A 795 45.56 -40.67 -18.90
C ALA A 795 44.98 -41.77 -17.96
N GLY A 796 43.73 -41.60 -17.52
CA GLY A 796 43.01 -42.51 -16.65
C GLY A 796 43.30 -42.37 -15.14
N ALA A 797 44.09 -41.39 -14.72
CA ALA A 797 44.40 -41.10 -13.33
C ALA A 797 43.88 -39.71 -12.92
N LEU A 798 43.55 -39.53 -11.64
CA LEU A 798 43.19 -38.22 -11.06
C LEU A 798 44.42 -37.32 -11.14
N GLN A 799 44.27 -36.13 -11.77
CA GLN A 799 45.32 -35.13 -11.95
C GLN A 799 45.19 -33.98 -10.92
N THR A 800 43.97 -33.52 -10.74
CA THR A 800 43.68 -32.44 -9.80
C THR A 800 42.33 -32.65 -9.13
N LEU A 801 42.26 -32.26 -7.85
CA LEU A 801 41.01 -32.17 -7.07
C LEU A 801 40.86 -30.74 -6.56
N SER A 802 39.82 -30.11 -7.01
CA SER A 802 39.52 -28.71 -6.71
C SER A 802 38.17 -28.58 -5.97
N ALA A 803 37.89 -27.44 -5.34
CA ALA A 803 36.63 -27.22 -4.66
C ALA A 803 36.08 -25.81 -4.95
N SER A 804 34.77 -25.69 -5.11
CA SER A 804 34.04 -24.43 -5.18
C SER A 804 34.08 -23.68 -3.82
N ASN A 805 33.54 -22.44 -3.79
CA ASN A 805 33.13 -21.88 -2.52
C ASN A 805 32.02 -22.77 -1.88
N ALA A 806 31.95 -22.76 -0.55
CA ALA A 806 30.87 -23.47 0.18
C ALA A 806 29.71 -22.54 0.49
N LEU A 807 28.50 -23.08 0.52
CA LEU A 807 27.27 -22.38 0.88
C LEU A 807 26.66 -22.98 2.14
N THR A 808 26.26 -22.16 3.09
CA THR A 808 25.28 -22.51 4.15
C THR A 808 23.89 -22.19 3.65
N LEU A 809 23.02 -23.17 3.64
CA LEU A 809 21.65 -23.13 3.17
C LEU A 809 20.72 -23.30 4.37
N SER A 810 19.76 -22.37 4.59
CA SER A 810 18.72 -22.49 5.61
C SER A 810 17.36 -22.70 4.98
N LEU A 811 16.63 -23.71 5.45
CA LEU A 811 15.29 -24.02 4.98
C LEU A 811 14.31 -22.97 5.50
N GLY A 812 13.57 -22.33 4.60
CA GLY A 812 12.62 -21.28 4.93
C GLY A 812 11.17 -21.70 4.68
N ALA A 813 10.22 -20.99 5.34
CA ALA A 813 8.79 -21.07 5.08
C ALA A 813 8.20 -19.66 4.93
N PHE A 814 7.16 -19.57 4.08
CA PHE A 814 6.42 -18.32 3.83
C PHE A 814 5.06 -18.34 4.54
#